data_5cce21348b370e8160fc2e79151b7606
#
_entry.id   5cce21348b370e8160fc2e79151b7606
#
_cell.length_a   1.000
_cell.length_b   1.000
_cell.length_c   1.000
_cell.angle_alpha   90.00
_cell.angle_beta   90.00
_cell.angle_gamma   90.00
#
_symmetry.space_group_name_H-M   'P 1'
#
loop_
_entity.id
_entity.type
_entity.pdbx_description
1 polymer ?
#
loop_
_entity_poly.entity_id
_entity_poly.type
_entity_poly.pdbx_seq_one_letter_code
_entity_poly.pdbx_strand_id
1 'polypeptide(L)'
;MARPAAEVRSPGLREVLRLLAPLPGRTAIAVRVALICTLTVLVTSAYGTPEAALSAYVVFFMIRADRVTSIVLEVALLLIVTIVIALVLGIAIVSIDYSILRVACMVVMSVGLLYLTSASKLRPVGAILAMIIGFGLDELGLAPFGEAATRALLYIWLTVAIPVGVAIVVNLLIAPSPRTLALAQLAKRLRLAARRLRGDDDACAGFDASLREGDKQLLTWLKLSKLEGSSSAADVLALRQAVASSTALLVAVALADREADARLPGTFAAPIAATLDDMAAILERGGYPVDIALALPPADTLPPLARVAAADLHAAITRFAEPDATAGTPPVDIAKPTAPSDEPSAAPAPQPARSAAQRGGFFLPDARTNPDHIRYALKTTAAAMFCYLLYSQLDWSGIHTCFITCYIVSLGSTAETVEKLTLRIAGCIVGALLGTAALVFVVPSLTSIGQLMMLVFVGAWLSAWVSFGSPRIAYAGFQIAFAFFLCVIQGAGPGFDLTIARDRTIGILLGNVVVYLVFTRIWPVSIGKQIDVALAALREQWRRLVQVAQPAERRTLAAEAFARHGAIAQELGLVHYEPSWVRPSAAWLDSRRRVLAELGALEGPLFLLAERAPGDAAIRTRLARVAELRDDEATPAAHDAREEASPTAADAPSSSQPAAPPVPNAERAPASPPGSPAAAPPDPARDALLNLIDARLAAIADAARQATSKESAAHAPT
;
A
#
# COMPACT_ATOMS: atom_id res chain seq x y z
N MET A 1 19.39 26.66 0.32
CA MET A 1 18.94 26.63 1.73
C MET A 1 17.79 25.62 1.81
N ALA A 2 18.03 24.44 2.37
CA ALA A 2 16.98 23.44 2.58
C ALA A 2 15.98 23.96 3.62
N ARG A 3 14.70 24.02 3.26
CA ARG A 3 13.64 24.30 4.22
C ARG A 3 13.69 23.24 5.33
N PRO A 4 13.62 23.63 6.61
CA PRO A 4 13.56 22.66 7.70
C PRO A 4 12.36 21.74 7.48
N ALA A 5 12.58 20.43 7.62
CA ALA A 5 11.52 19.42 7.51
C ALA A 5 10.41 19.80 8.49
N ALA A 6 9.20 19.98 7.96
CA ALA A 6 8.04 20.31 8.76
C ALA A 6 7.87 19.22 9.84
N GLU A 7 7.87 19.62 11.10
CA GLU A 7 7.49 18.75 12.22
C GLU A 7 6.17 18.06 11.85
N VAL A 8 6.16 16.73 11.89
CA VAL A 8 4.93 15.95 11.68
C VAL A 8 4.07 16.13 12.93
N ARG A 9 3.28 17.18 12.92
CA ARG A 9 2.20 17.41 13.85
C ARG A 9 0.95 16.68 13.33
N SER A 10 0.11 16.24 14.24
CA SER A 10 -1.26 15.83 13.90
C SER A 10 -1.88 16.87 12.96
N PRO A 11 -2.57 16.49 11.88
CA PRO A 11 -3.07 17.43 10.89
C PRO A 11 -3.97 18.47 11.57
N GLY A 12 -3.62 19.74 11.43
CA GLY A 12 -4.44 20.84 11.95
C GLY A 12 -5.74 20.96 11.14
N LEU A 13 -6.75 21.65 11.70
CA LEU A 13 -8.05 21.83 11.06
C LEU A 13 -7.95 22.34 9.61
N ARG A 14 -7.02 23.26 9.33
CA ARG A 14 -6.78 23.79 7.97
C ARG A 14 -6.25 22.72 7.02
N GLU A 15 -5.44 21.79 7.51
CA GLU A 15 -4.92 20.68 6.71
C GLU A 15 -6.03 19.66 6.43
N VAL A 16 -6.86 19.33 7.42
CA VAL A 16 -8.04 18.48 7.23
C VAL A 16 -8.99 19.08 6.18
N LEU A 17 -9.23 20.39 6.23
CA LEU A 17 -10.06 21.06 5.22
C LEU A 17 -9.47 20.99 3.81
N ARG A 18 -8.13 21.06 3.67
CA ARG A 18 -7.47 20.84 2.38
C ARG A 18 -7.63 19.40 1.88
N LEU A 19 -7.62 18.40 2.78
CA LEU A 19 -7.88 16.99 2.42
C LEU A 19 -9.32 16.75 1.96
N LEU A 20 -10.26 17.66 2.28
CA LEU A 20 -11.63 17.63 1.81
C LEU A 20 -11.83 18.32 0.44
N ALA A 21 -10.80 18.95 -0.13
CA ALA A 21 -10.87 19.60 -1.43
C ALA A 21 -11.31 18.63 -2.54
N PRO A 22 -12.02 19.12 -3.59
CA PRO A 22 -12.44 18.29 -4.71
C PRO A 22 -11.24 17.71 -5.45
N LEU A 23 -11.28 16.38 -5.67
CA LEU A 23 -10.30 15.65 -6.45
C LEU A 23 -11.00 15.06 -7.68
N PRO A 24 -10.32 14.94 -8.84
CA PRO A 24 -10.90 14.30 -10.03
C PRO A 24 -11.42 12.89 -9.71
N GLY A 25 -12.63 12.58 -10.14
CA GLY A 25 -13.28 11.28 -9.91
C GLY A 25 -13.95 11.10 -8.52
N ARG A 26 -13.63 11.92 -7.52
CA ARG A 26 -14.18 11.80 -6.16
C ARG A 26 -15.71 12.00 -6.14
N THR A 27 -16.21 12.98 -6.87
CA THR A 27 -17.66 13.25 -6.95
C THR A 27 -18.41 12.06 -7.56
N ALA A 28 -17.89 11.49 -8.66
CA ALA A 28 -18.52 10.38 -9.35
C ALA A 28 -18.61 9.13 -8.45
N ILE A 29 -17.54 8.79 -7.73
CA ILE A 29 -17.56 7.65 -6.81
C ILE A 29 -18.46 7.90 -5.60
N ALA A 30 -18.47 9.14 -5.05
CA ALA A 30 -19.32 9.48 -3.92
C ALA A 30 -20.81 9.42 -4.27
N VAL A 31 -21.20 9.92 -5.45
CA VAL A 31 -22.58 9.84 -5.95
C VAL A 31 -22.98 8.40 -6.19
N ARG A 32 -22.10 7.57 -6.77
CA ARG A 32 -22.35 6.13 -7.01
C ARG A 32 -22.60 5.39 -5.71
N VAL A 33 -21.75 5.59 -4.69
CA VAL A 33 -21.91 4.98 -3.38
C VAL A 33 -23.21 5.44 -2.73
N ALA A 34 -23.52 6.74 -2.76
CA ALA A 34 -24.75 7.28 -2.20
C ALA A 34 -25.99 6.69 -2.88
N LEU A 35 -25.98 6.55 -4.20
CA LEU A 35 -27.07 5.93 -4.95
C LEU A 35 -27.27 4.45 -4.55
N ILE A 36 -26.19 3.68 -4.47
CA ILE A 36 -26.26 2.27 -4.06
C ILE A 36 -26.78 2.15 -2.63
N CYS A 37 -26.30 2.96 -1.69
CA CYS A 37 -26.80 2.98 -0.31
C CYS A 37 -28.31 3.30 -0.25
N THR A 38 -28.72 4.30 -1.01
CA THR A 38 -30.14 4.73 -1.08
C THR A 38 -31.04 3.63 -1.62
N LEU A 39 -30.65 3.00 -2.75
CA LEU A 39 -31.41 1.91 -3.32
C LEU A 39 -31.39 0.66 -2.43
N THR A 40 -30.28 0.39 -1.74
CA THR A 40 -30.20 -0.69 -0.74
C THR A 40 -31.22 -0.45 0.40
N VAL A 41 -31.24 0.76 0.96
CA VAL A 41 -32.21 1.10 2.03
C VAL A 41 -33.65 1.04 1.51
N LEU A 42 -33.91 1.46 0.29
CA LEU A 42 -35.23 1.32 -0.33
C LEU A 42 -35.69 -0.13 -0.39
N VAL A 43 -34.81 -1.04 -0.89
CA VAL A 43 -35.12 -2.46 -1.00
C VAL A 43 -35.30 -3.09 0.39
N THR A 44 -34.37 -2.82 1.31
CA THR A 44 -34.44 -3.37 2.67
C THR A 44 -35.67 -2.91 3.43
N SER A 45 -36.07 -1.64 3.28
CA SER A 45 -37.28 -1.07 3.89
C SER A 45 -38.56 -1.68 3.26
N ALA A 46 -38.57 -1.87 1.92
CA ALA A 46 -39.71 -2.46 1.23
C ALA A 46 -39.97 -3.92 1.63
N TYR A 47 -38.91 -4.69 1.89
CA TYR A 47 -39.00 -6.09 2.33
C TYR A 47 -39.02 -6.26 3.86
N GLY A 48 -38.91 -5.18 4.63
CA GLY A 48 -38.95 -5.23 6.09
C GLY A 48 -37.76 -5.95 6.73
N THR A 49 -36.56 -5.88 6.12
CA THR A 49 -35.38 -6.54 6.69
C THR A 49 -34.84 -5.80 7.92
N PRO A 50 -34.44 -6.52 8.99
CA PRO A 50 -34.17 -5.88 10.28
C PRO A 50 -32.91 -4.99 10.30
N GLU A 51 -31.90 -5.24 9.44
CA GLU A 51 -30.59 -4.61 9.51
C GLU A 51 -30.28 -3.71 8.29
N ALA A 52 -31.23 -2.82 7.94
CA ALA A 52 -31.08 -1.94 6.79
C ALA A 52 -29.89 -0.96 6.91
N ALA A 53 -29.55 -0.48 8.11
CA ALA A 53 -28.41 0.37 8.38
C ALA A 53 -27.07 -0.35 8.07
N LEU A 54 -26.92 -1.60 8.49
CA LEU A 54 -25.74 -2.41 8.20
C LEU A 54 -25.64 -2.75 6.72
N SER A 55 -26.76 -3.05 6.05
CA SER A 55 -26.82 -3.26 4.62
C SER A 55 -26.28 -2.07 3.83
N ALA A 56 -26.70 -0.84 4.19
CA ALA A 56 -26.17 0.39 3.59
C ALA A 56 -24.68 0.57 3.88
N TYR A 57 -24.22 0.23 5.07
CA TYR A 57 -22.82 0.37 5.47
C TYR A 57 -21.89 -0.60 4.72
N VAL A 58 -22.33 -1.84 4.47
CA VAL A 58 -21.56 -2.86 3.72
C VAL A 58 -21.16 -2.35 2.33
N VAL A 59 -21.98 -1.50 1.69
CA VAL A 59 -21.70 -0.88 0.38
C VAL A 59 -20.32 -0.20 0.34
N PHE A 60 -19.93 0.50 1.41
CA PHE A 60 -18.66 1.22 1.48
C PHE A 60 -17.42 0.31 1.35
N PHE A 61 -17.54 -0.97 1.69
CA PHE A 61 -16.42 -1.92 1.59
C PHE A 61 -16.30 -2.58 0.20
N MET A 62 -17.38 -2.62 -0.56
CA MET A 62 -17.45 -3.34 -1.84
C MET A 62 -17.01 -2.46 -3.02
N ILE A 63 -17.32 -1.16 -2.98
CA ILE A 63 -17.10 -0.26 -4.11
C ILE A 63 -15.62 0.02 -4.32
N ARG A 64 -15.19 -0.11 -5.58
CA ARG A 64 -13.87 0.26 -6.08
C ARG A 64 -13.99 1.27 -7.21
N ALA A 65 -12.86 1.81 -7.66
CA ALA A 65 -12.86 2.80 -8.74
C ALA A 65 -13.51 2.25 -10.01
N ASP A 66 -13.10 1.06 -10.44
CA ASP A 66 -13.58 0.40 -11.67
C ASP A 66 -14.70 -0.62 -11.38
N ARG A 67 -15.51 -0.87 -12.43
CA ARG A 67 -16.66 -1.80 -12.33
C ARG A 67 -16.24 -3.26 -12.18
N VAL A 68 -15.17 -3.69 -12.86
CA VAL A 68 -14.77 -5.12 -12.84
C VAL A 68 -14.28 -5.52 -11.45
N THR A 69 -13.39 -4.72 -10.85
CA THR A 69 -12.92 -4.98 -9.48
C THR A 69 -14.07 -4.92 -8.47
N SER A 70 -15.02 -3.97 -8.64
CA SER A 70 -16.19 -3.88 -7.77
C SER A 70 -17.03 -5.15 -7.85
N ILE A 71 -17.44 -5.56 -9.04
CA ILE A 71 -18.30 -6.76 -9.24
C ILE A 71 -17.59 -8.03 -8.76
N VAL A 72 -16.31 -8.22 -9.08
CA VAL A 72 -15.54 -9.38 -8.60
C VAL A 72 -15.48 -9.41 -7.07
N LEU A 73 -15.27 -8.25 -6.43
CA LEU A 73 -15.25 -8.15 -4.97
C LEU A 73 -16.64 -8.41 -4.36
N GLU A 74 -17.70 -7.92 -4.98
CA GLU A 74 -19.09 -8.11 -4.58
C GLU A 74 -19.48 -9.59 -4.61
N VAL A 75 -19.20 -10.29 -5.72
CA VAL A 75 -19.45 -11.73 -5.85
C VAL A 75 -18.58 -12.52 -4.88
N ALA A 76 -17.30 -12.19 -4.75
CA ALA A 76 -16.41 -12.86 -3.80
C ALA A 76 -16.88 -12.68 -2.35
N LEU A 77 -17.32 -11.47 -1.98
CA LEU A 77 -17.87 -11.20 -0.65
C LEU A 77 -19.11 -12.06 -0.36
N LEU A 78 -20.04 -12.15 -1.31
CA LEU A 78 -21.24 -12.97 -1.16
C LEU A 78 -20.89 -14.45 -0.97
N LEU A 79 -19.96 -14.98 -1.76
CA LEU A 79 -19.49 -16.36 -1.62
C LEU A 79 -18.81 -16.60 -0.26
N ILE A 80 -17.94 -15.70 0.17
CA ILE A 80 -17.26 -15.78 1.46
C ILE A 80 -18.29 -15.76 2.60
N VAL A 81 -19.25 -14.83 2.58
CA VAL A 81 -20.29 -14.73 3.61
C VAL A 81 -21.15 -16.01 3.64
N THR A 82 -21.50 -16.56 2.49
CA THR A 82 -22.26 -17.84 2.42
C THR A 82 -21.48 -18.97 3.09
N ILE A 83 -20.17 -19.11 2.79
CA ILE A 83 -19.32 -20.15 3.41
C ILE A 83 -19.21 -19.91 4.93
N VAL A 84 -19.03 -18.66 5.35
CA VAL A 84 -18.89 -18.32 6.78
C VAL A 84 -20.18 -18.61 7.55
N ILE A 85 -21.33 -18.26 7.00
CA ILE A 85 -22.63 -18.54 7.63
C ILE A 85 -22.84 -20.06 7.76
N ALA A 86 -22.50 -20.83 6.71
CA ALA A 86 -22.56 -22.29 6.79
C ALA A 86 -21.60 -22.85 7.87
N LEU A 87 -20.41 -22.27 8.01
CA LEU A 87 -19.45 -22.63 9.05
C LEU A 87 -19.97 -22.30 10.46
N VAL A 88 -20.51 -21.07 10.63
CA VAL A 88 -21.12 -20.63 11.91
C VAL A 88 -22.27 -21.58 12.30
N LEU A 89 -23.13 -21.92 11.36
CA LEU A 89 -24.23 -22.87 11.59
C LEU A 89 -23.70 -24.24 12.01
N GLY A 90 -22.68 -24.76 11.31
CA GLY A 90 -22.05 -26.04 11.65
C GLY A 90 -21.45 -26.06 13.06
N ILE A 91 -20.77 -24.97 13.47
CA ILE A 91 -20.23 -24.83 14.82
C ILE A 91 -21.35 -24.67 15.84
N ALA A 92 -22.40 -23.91 15.52
CA ALA A 92 -23.52 -23.67 16.42
C ALA A 92 -24.29 -24.98 16.74
N ILE A 93 -24.53 -25.83 15.75
CA ILE A 93 -25.21 -27.14 15.95
C ILE A 93 -24.51 -27.96 17.05
N VAL A 94 -23.18 -27.87 17.17
CA VAL A 94 -22.40 -28.65 18.15
C VAL A 94 -22.25 -27.92 19.47
N SER A 95 -22.24 -26.58 19.47
CA SER A 95 -21.77 -25.76 20.61
C SER A 95 -22.87 -24.94 21.30
N ILE A 96 -24.07 -24.81 20.70
CA ILE A 96 -25.08 -23.85 21.18
C ILE A 96 -25.61 -24.22 22.58
N ASP A 97 -25.80 -25.53 22.86
CA ASP A 97 -26.32 -26.03 24.12
C ASP A 97 -25.27 -25.97 25.27
N TYR A 98 -24.01 -25.81 24.94
CA TYR A 98 -22.89 -25.78 25.89
C TYR A 98 -22.15 -24.44 25.86
N SER A 99 -22.48 -23.51 26.76
CA SER A 99 -21.89 -22.17 26.79
C SER A 99 -20.36 -22.17 26.82
N ILE A 100 -19.75 -23.10 27.57
CA ILE A 100 -18.29 -23.23 27.65
C ILE A 100 -17.70 -23.65 26.30
N LEU A 101 -18.34 -24.63 25.64
CA LEU A 101 -17.89 -25.10 24.32
C LEU A 101 -18.02 -23.99 23.27
N ARG A 102 -19.12 -23.22 23.29
CA ARG A 102 -19.34 -22.07 22.41
C ARG A 102 -18.23 -21.03 22.56
N VAL A 103 -17.91 -20.62 23.79
CA VAL A 103 -16.83 -19.68 24.07
C VAL A 103 -15.47 -20.25 23.64
N ALA A 104 -15.21 -21.54 23.89
CA ALA A 104 -13.97 -22.19 23.43
C ALA A 104 -13.87 -22.17 21.89
N CYS A 105 -14.96 -22.45 21.16
CA CYS A 105 -14.98 -22.33 19.70
C CYS A 105 -14.70 -20.89 19.23
N MET A 106 -15.30 -19.88 19.88
CA MET A 106 -15.03 -18.47 19.58
C MET A 106 -13.54 -18.15 19.74
N VAL A 107 -12.90 -18.58 20.83
CA VAL A 107 -11.47 -18.36 21.09
C VAL A 107 -10.60 -19.06 20.05
N VAL A 108 -10.83 -20.35 19.81
CA VAL A 108 -10.01 -21.15 18.87
C VAL A 108 -10.10 -20.61 17.44
N MET A 109 -11.32 -20.32 16.99
CA MET A 109 -11.54 -19.76 15.65
C MET A 109 -10.92 -18.35 15.52
N SER A 110 -11.05 -17.52 16.55
CA SER A 110 -10.46 -16.20 16.60
C SER A 110 -8.93 -16.26 16.51
N VAL A 111 -8.27 -17.05 17.36
CA VAL A 111 -6.80 -17.20 17.34
C VAL A 111 -6.33 -17.76 15.99
N GLY A 112 -6.97 -18.78 15.47
CA GLY A 112 -6.60 -19.41 14.19
C GLY A 112 -6.71 -18.45 13.02
N LEU A 113 -7.83 -17.76 12.88
CA LEU A 113 -8.06 -16.82 11.77
C LEU A 113 -7.21 -15.55 11.89
N LEU A 114 -6.98 -15.04 13.09
CA LEU A 114 -6.09 -13.90 13.31
C LEU A 114 -4.63 -14.27 13.06
N TYR A 115 -4.21 -15.48 13.41
CA TYR A 115 -2.89 -15.98 13.01
C TYR A 115 -2.77 -16.05 11.48
N LEU A 116 -3.76 -16.60 10.78
CA LEU A 116 -3.79 -16.59 9.33
C LEU A 116 -3.79 -15.17 8.75
N THR A 117 -4.50 -14.22 9.37
CA THR A 117 -4.45 -12.80 9.00
C THR A 117 -3.04 -12.23 9.03
N SER A 118 -2.28 -12.56 10.08
CA SER A 118 -0.93 -12.03 10.26
C SER A 118 0.13 -12.78 9.45
N ALA A 119 0.04 -14.10 9.38
CA ALA A 119 1.06 -15.00 8.82
C ALA A 119 0.84 -15.38 7.35
N SER A 120 -0.24 -14.90 6.69
CA SER A 120 -0.54 -15.27 5.31
C SER A 120 -0.98 -14.09 4.44
N LYS A 121 -1.22 -14.36 3.17
CA LYS A 121 -1.75 -13.38 2.20
C LYS A 121 -3.23 -13.05 2.40
N LEU A 122 -3.88 -13.57 3.44
CA LEU A 122 -5.30 -13.40 3.73
C LEU A 122 -5.63 -12.05 4.42
N ARG A 123 -4.69 -11.15 4.53
CA ARG A 123 -4.93 -9.79 5.08
C ARG A 123 -5.91 -9.00 4.24
N PRO A 124 -6.90 -8.33 4.78
CA PRO A 124 -7.44 -8.25 6.15
C PRO A 124 -8.60 -9.23 6.41
N VAL A 125 -8.87 -10.16 5.50
CA VAL A 125 -10.07 -10.99 5.45
C VAL A 125 -10.21 -11.86 6.71
N GLY A 126 -9.11 -12.45 7.19
CA GLY A 126 -9.16 -13.36 8.34
C GLY A 126 -9.66 -12.69 9.64
N ALA A 127 -9.33 -11.41 9.88
CA ALA A 127 -9.85 -10.69 11.04
C ALA A 127 -11.36 -10.44 10.95
N ILE A 128 -11.85 -10.13 9.75
CA ILE A 128 -13.29 -9.96 9.49
C ILE A 128 -14.03 -11.30 9.68
N LEU A 129 -13.44 -12.40 9.22
CA LEU A 129 -14.02 -13.73 9.41
C LEU A 129 -14.07 -14.12 10.90
N ALA A 130 -13.00 -13.86 11.66
CA ALA A 130 -12.96 -14.09 13.10
C ALA A 130 -14.05 -13.29 13.83
N MET A 131 -14.24 -12.04 13.44
CA MET A 131 -15.29 -11.17 13.97
C MET A 131 -16.69 -11.72 13.67
N ILE A 132 -16.98 -12.10 12.43
CA ILE A 132 -18.29 -12.60 12.01
C ILE A 132 -18.63 -13.91 12.73
N ILE A 133 -17.66 -14.83 12.82
CA ILE A 133 -17.87 -16.12 13.51
C ILE A 133 -18.11 -15.89 14.99
N GLY A 134 -17.27 -15.07 15.65
CA GLY A 134 -17.40 -14.78 17.07
C GLY A 134 -18.74 -14.10 17.40
N PHE A 135 -19.08 -13.05 16.66
CA PHE A 135 -20.33 -12.32 16.83
C PHE A 135 -21.57 -13.20 16.49
N GLY A 136 -21.49 -13.98 15.40
CA GLY A 136 -22.57 -14.90 15.03
C GLY A 136 -22.85 -15.97 16.08
N LEU A 137 -21.79 -16.54 16.70
CA LEU A 137 -21.97 -17.53 17.78
C LEU A 137 -22.52 -16.89 19.06
N ASP A 138 -22.21 -15.62 19.33
CA ASP A 138 -22.76 -14.88 20.46
C ASP A 138 -24.28 -14.64 20.25
N GLU A 139 -24.67 -14.05 19.13
CA GLU A 139 -26.07 -13.76 18.79
C GLU A 139 -26.94 -15.02 18.74
N LEU A 140 -26.41 -16.12 18.17
CA LEU A 140 -27.11 -17.41 18.13
C LEU A 140 -27.34 -17.99 19.53
N GLY A 141 -26.42 -17.72 20.47
CA GLY A 141 -26.56 -18.16 21.85
C GLY A 141 -27.67 -17.43 22.62
N LEU A 142 -28.17 -16.31 22.13
CA LEU A 142 -29.29 -15.56 22.69
C LEU A 142 -30.63 -15.95 22.05
N ALA A 143 -30.61 -16.77 20.96
CA ALA A 143 -31.81 -17.16 20.27
C ALA A 143 -32.66 -18.12 21.14
N PRO A 144 -33.96 -17.84 21.32
CA PRO A 144 -34.82 -18.63 22.23
C PRO A 144 -35.11 -20.06 21.74
N PHE A 145 -34.97 -20.32 20.44
CA PHE A 145 -35.20 -21.62 19.80
C PHE A 145 -34.50 -21.70 18.44
N GLY A 146 -34.24 -22.92 17.94
CA GLY A 146 -33.43 -23.15 16.74
C GLY A 146 -33.96 -22.54 15.46
N GLU A 147 -35.29 -22.41 15.29
CA GLU A 147 -35.89 -21.73 14.14
C GLU A 147 -35.54 -20.22 14.13
N ALA A 148 -35.59 -19.57 15.28
CA ALA A 148 -35.19 -18.15 15.40
C ALA A 148 -33.74 -17.97 15.05
N ALA A 149 -32.86 -18.88 15.51
CA ALA A 149 -31.43 -18.88 15.17
C ALA A 149 -31.19 -18.99 13.66
N THR A 150 -31.90 -19.95 13.02
CA THR A 150 -31.78 -20.16 11.55
C THR A 150 -32.26 -18.92 10.77
N ARG A 151 -33.41 -18.36 11.17
CA ARG A 151 -33.92 -17.11 10.56
C ARG A 151 -32.97 -15.94 10.73
N ALA A 152 -32.36 -15.76 11.91
CA ALA A 152 -31.39 -14.74 12.15
C ALA A 152 -30.19 -14.86 11.19
N LEU A 153 -29.64 -16.07 10.98
CA LEU A 153 -28.56 -16.30 10.03
C LEU A 153 -28.96 -15.96 8.59
N LEU A 154 -30.17 -16.29 8.16
CA LEU A 154 -30.70 -15.94 6.85
C LEU A 154 -30.83 -14.42 6.69
N TYR A 155 -31.27 -13.71 7.73
CA TYR A 155 -31.29 -12.24 7.71
C TYR A 155 -29.89 -11.64 7.65
N ILE A 156 -28.90 -12.18 8.35
CA ILE A 156 -27.50 -11.77 8.24
C ILE A 156 -26.99 -11.97 6.81
N TRP A 157 -27.36 -13.09 6.15
CA TRP A 157 -27.03 -13.29 4.75
C TRP A 157 -27.68 -12.26 3.84
N LEU A 158 -28.96 -11.93 4.04
CA LEU A 158 -29.68 -10.89 3.28
C LEU A 158 -29.09 -9.50 3.48
N THR A 159 -28.57 -9.18 4.67
CA THR A 159 -27.88 -7.91 4.97
C THR A 159 -26.69 -7.67 4.03
N VAL A 160 -26.08 -8.74 3.49
CA VAL A 160 -25.01 -8.64 2.49
C VAL A 160 -25.52 -8.89 1.07
N ALA A 161 -26.44 -9.83 0.87
CA ALA A 161 -26.93 -10.20 -0.47
C ALA A 161 -27.70 -9.06 -1.17
N ILE A 162 -28.52 -8.31 -0.44
CA ILE A 162 -29.28 -7.18 -0.99
C ILE A 162 -28.36 -6.09 -1.51
N PRO A 163 -27.42 -5.51 -0.69
CA PRO A 163 -26.52 -4.49 -1.19
C PRO A 163 -25.60 -4.98 -2.31
N VAL A 164 -25.18 -6.26 -2.30
CA VAL A 164 -24.41 -6.86 -3.39
C VAL A 164 -25.22 -6.86 -4.68
N GLY A 165 -26.47 -7.33 -4.66
CA GLY A 165 -27.33 -7.32 -5.84
C GLY A 165 -27.56 -5.93 -6.42
N VAL A 166 -27.88 -4.95 -5.55
CA VAL A 166 -28.04 -3.54 -5.94
C VAL A 166 -26.76 -2.97 -6.51
N ALA A 167 -25.62 -3.24 -5.85
CA ALA A 167 -24.32 -2.73 -6.27
C ALA A 167 -23.89 -3.28 -7.64
N ILE A 168 -24.08 -4.58 -7.90
CA ILE A 168 -23.80 -5.19 -9.21
C ILE A 168 -24.59 -4.46 -10.31
N VAL A 169 -25.90 -4.28 -10.12
CA VAL A 169 -26.74 -3.60 -11.11
C VAL A 169 -26.26 -2.16 -11.37
N VAL A 170 -26.03 -1.39 -10.32
CA VAL A 170 -25.59 0.02 -10.45
C VAL A 170 -24.18 0.10 -11.05
N ASN A 171 -23.26 -0.79 -10.65
CA ASN A 171 -21.89 -0.81 -11.18
C ASN A 171 -21.86 -1.21 -12.65
N LEU A 172 -22.71 -2.12 -13.11
CA LEU A 172 -22.84 -2.45 -14.54
C LEU A 172 -23.32 -1.25 -15.37
N LEU A 173 -24.19 -0.41 -14.82
CA LEU A 173 -24.79 0.72 -15.53
C LEU A 173 -23.92 1.98 -15.52
N ILE A 174 -23.27 2.30 -14.39
CA ILE A 174 -22.68 3.63 -14.16
C ILE A 174 -21.16 3.58 -13.93
N ALA A 175 -20.62 2.46 -13.43
CA ALA A 175 -19.20 2.43 -13.05
C ALA A 175 -18.29 2.48 -14.31
N PRO A 176 -17.18 3.24 -14.25
CA PRO A 176 -16.24 3.35 -15.37
C PRO A 176 -15.53 2.03 -15.64
N SER A 177 -15.19 1.81 -16.92
CA SER A 177 -14.40 0.64 -17.31
C SER A 177 -12.94 0.78 -16.79
N PRO A 178 -12.24 -0.33 -16.53
CA PRO A 178 -10.82 -0.30 -16.19
C PRO A 178 -9.96 0.42 -17.24
N ARG A 179 -10.30 0.28 -18.55
CA ARG A 179 -9.62 0.99 -19.63
C ARG A 179 -9.71 2.50 -19.50
N THR A 180 -10.91 3.02 -19.25
CA THR A 180 -11.12 4.47 -19.10
C THR A 180 -10.30 5.04 -17.95
N LEU A 181 -10.22 4.32 -16.81
CA LEU A 181 -9.43 4.75 -15.67
C LEU A 181 -7.93 4.70 -15.95
N ALA A 182 -7.45 3.68 -16.66
CA ALA A 182 -6.04 3.58 -17.06
C ALA A 182 -5.63 4.74 -17.97
N LEU A 183 -6.46 5.06 -18.99
CA LEU A 183 -6.23 6.19 -19.88
C LEU A 183 -6.26 7.53 -19.13
N ALA A 184 -7.24 7.74 -18.25
CA ALA A 184 -7.33 8.96 -17.44
C ALA A 184 -6.12 9.13 -16.51
N GLN A 185 -5.61 8.04 -15.93
CA GLN A 185 -4.42 8.10 -15.06
C GLN A 185 -3.15 8.37 -15.85
N LEU A 186 -3.00 7.79 -17.06
CA LEU A 186 -1.90 8.12 -17.96
C LEU A 186 -1.96 9.59 -18.40
N ALA A 187 -3.13 10.08 -18.80
CA ALA A 187 -3.33 11.48 -19.17
C ALA A 187 -2.97 12.42 -18.02
N LYS A 188 -3.38 12.09 -16.79
CA LYS A 188 -3.02 12.84 -15.57
C LYS A 188 -1.50 12.90 -15.37
N ARG A 189 -0.76 11.79 -15.56
CA ARG A 189 0.71 11.76 -15.46
C ARG A 189 1.34 12.71 -16.47
N LEU A 190 0.89 12.69 -17.74
CA LEU A 190 1.40 13.56 -18.80
C LEU A 190 1.13 15.04 -18.50
N ARG A 191 -0.09 15.39 -18.07
CA ARG A 191 -0.42 16.78 -17.69
C ARG A 191 0.40 17.30 -16.52
N LEU A 192 0.61 16.49 -15.48
CA LEU A 192 1.44 16.87 -14.35
C LEU A 192 2.90 17.09 -14.77
N ALA A 193 3.42 16.24 -15.65
CA ALA A 193 4.75 16.39 -16.23
C ALA A 193 4.86 17.67 -17.05
N ALA A 194 3.87 17.96 -17.92
CA ALA A 194 3.82 19.19 -18.72
C ALA A 194 3.78 20.45 -17.85
N ARG A 195 2.95 20.46 -16.80
CA ARG A 195 2.87 21.59 -15.84
C ARG A 195 4.21 21.81 -15.10
N ARG A 196 4.89 20.74 -14.66
CA ARG A 196 6.19 20.86 -14.00
C ARG A 196 7.27 21.40 -14.93
N LEU A 197 7.31 20.98 -16.20
CA LEU A 197 8.22 21.52 -17.21
C LEU A 197 8.02 23.02 -17.46
N ARG A 198 6.79 23.52 -17.27
CA ARG A 198 6.50 24.98 -17.35
C ARG A 198 6.81 25.74 -16.08
N GLY A 199 7.28 25.06 -15.02
CA GLY A 199 7.62 25.67 -13.72
C GLY A 199 6.41 25.96 -12.83
N ASP A 200 5.29 25.23 -13.01
CA ASP A 200 4.10 25.38 -12.16
C ASP A 200 4.31 24.71 -10.79
N ASP A 201 4.49 25.51 -9.74
CA ASP A 201 4.74 25.03 -8.38
C ASP A 201 3.51 24.35 -7.75
N ASP A 202 2.29 24.70 -8.17
CA ASP A 202 1.07 24.06 -7.66
C ASP A 202 0.97 22.59 -8.11
N ALA A 203 1.64 22.23 -9.21
CA ALA A 203 1.71 20.86 -9.70
C ALA A 203 2.71 19.98 -8.93
N CYS A 204 3.60 20.54 -8.12
CA CYS A 204 4.70 19.83 -7.45
C CYS A 204 4.20 18.64 -6.61
N ALA A 205 3.26 18.87 -5.70
CA ALA A 205 2.73 17.83 -4.82
C ALA A 205 2.02 16.71 -5.61
N GLY A 206 1.27 17.08 -6.65
CA GLY A 206 0.58 16.10 -7.51
C GLY A 206 1.55 15.29 -8.36
N PHE A 207 2.61 15.91 -8.84
CA PHE A 207 3.67 15.27 -9.62
C PHE A 207 4.46 14.28 -8.75
N ASP A 208 4.91 14.68 -7.55
CA ASP A 208 5.61 13.80 -6.62
C ASP A 208 4.72 12.62 -6.20
N ALA A 209 3.44 12.86 -5.92
CA ALA A 209 2.50 11.78 -5.63
C ALA A 209 2.38 10.79 -6.81
N SER A 210 2.29 11.28 -8.05
CA SER A 210 2.20 10.46 -9.26
C SER A 210 3.47 9.63 -9.50
N LEU A 211 4.65 10.19 -9.24
CA LEU A 211 5.93 9.47 -9.31
C LEU A 211 6.00 8.34 -8.28
N ARG A 212 5.43 8.54 -7.06
CA ARG A 212 5.44 7.58 -5.95
C ARG A 212 4.27 6.57 -5.99
N GLU A 213 3.31 6.73 -6.88
CA GLU A 213 2.15 5.83 -7.01
C GLU A 213 2.53 4.47 -7.60
N GLY A 214 3.58 4.43 -8.46
CA GLY A 214 4.00 3.23 -9.18
C GLY A 214 3.00 2.78 -10.25
N ASP A 215 3.28 1.63 -10.88
CA ASP A 215 2.54 1.17 -12.07
C ASP A 215 1.55 0.04 -11.78
N LYS A 216 1.57 -0.53 -10.56
CA LYS A 216 0.79 -1.73 -10.21
C LYS A 216 -0.71 -1.58 -10.47
N GLN A 217 -1.27 -0.43 -10.12
CA GLN A 217 -2.70 -0.17 -10.31
C GLN A 217 -3.07 -0.06 -11.80
N LEU A 218 -2.26 0.67 -12.57
CA LEU A 218 -2.43 0.80 -14.02
C LEU A 218 -2.36 -0.57 -14.71
N LEU A 219 -1.34 -1.38 -14.40
CA LEU A 219 -1.17 -2.72 -14.95
C LEU A 219 -2.34 -3.65 -14.56
N THR A 220 -2.88 -3.50 -13.35
CA THR A 220 -4.07 -4.23 -12.91
C THR A 220 -5.28 -3.85 -13.76
N TRP A 221 -5.56 -2.57 -13.95
CA TRP A 221 -6.65 -2.11 -14.81
C TRP A 221 -6.51 -2.59 -16.25
N LEU A 222 -5.29 -2.58 -16.81
CA LEU A 222 -5.04 -3.11 -18.16
C LEU A 222 -5.30 -4.61 -18.27
N LYS A 223 -4.95 -5.38 -17.23
CA LYS A 223 -5.27 -6.81 -17.18
C LYS A 223 -6.78 -7.03 -17.11
N LEU A 224 -7.49 -6.23 -16.31
CA LEU A 224 -8.94 -6.32 -16.15
C LEU A 224 -9.69 -5.84 -17.41
N SER A 225 -9.18 -4.84 -18.13
CA SER A 225 -9.78 -4.37 -19.38
C SER A 225 -9.76 -5.44 -20.49
N LYS A 226 -8.71 -6.29 -20.50
CA LYS A 226 -8.66 -7.46 -21.38
C LYS A 226 -9.70 -8.51 -20.98
N LEU A 227 -9.84 -8.78 -19.67
CA LEU A 227 -10.82 -9.73 -19.16
C LEU A 227 -12.26 -9.30 -19.45
N GLU A 228 -12.52 -8.00 -19.34
CA GLU A 228 -13.82 -7.38 -19.64
C GLU A 228 -14.13 -7.35 -21.15
N GLY A 229 -13.12 -7.48 -22.01
CA GLY A 229 -13.27 -7.33 -23.46
C GLY A 229 -13.30 -5.88 -23.96
N SER A 230 -13.01 -4.89 -23.08
CA SER A 230 -12.95 -3.47 -23.47
C SER A 230 -11.63 -3.07 -24.15
N SER A 231 -10.63 -3.96 -24.16
CA SER A 231 -9.34 -3.77 -24.84
C SER A 231 -8.92 -5.05 -25.56
N SER A 232 -8.40 -4.91 -26.76
CA SER A 232 -7.76 -5.99 -27.51
C SER A 232 -6.41 -6.37 -26.89
N ALA A 233 -5.83 -7.50 -27.28
CA ALA A 233 -4.49 -7.89 -26.82
C ALA A 233 -3.43 -6.89 -27.29
N ALA A 234 -3.58 -6.34 -28.50
CA ALA A 234 -2.69 -5.32 -29.05
C ALA A 234 -2.81 -4.00 -28.27
N ASP A 235 -4.03 -3.55 -27.94
CA ASP A 235 -4.24 -2.35 -27.11
C ASP A 235 -3.59 -2.49 -25.76
N VAL A 236 -3.72 -3.65 -25.09
CA VAL A 236 -3.10 -3.90 -23.79
C VAL A 236 -1.58 -3.87 -23.88
N LEU A 237 -1.00 -4.38 -24.95
CA LEU A 237 0.45 -4.33 -25.16
C LEU A 237 0.92 -2.88 -25.34
N ALA A 238 0.27 -2.11 -26.23
CA ALA A 238 0.58 -0.70 -26.44
C ALA A 238 0.42 0.13 -25.14
N LEU A 239 -0.65 -0.07 -24.39
CA LEU A 239 -0.87 0.63 -23.12
C LEU A 239 0.12 0.23 -22.03
N ARG A 240 0.60 -1.01 -22.00
CA ARG A 240 1.70 -1.41 -21.08
C ARG A 240 2.99 -0.68 -21.42
N GLN A 241 3.31 -0.55 -22.70
CA GLN A 241 4.45 0.24 -23.15
C GLN A 241 4.29 1.71 -22.76
N ALA A 242 3.09 2.27 -22.93
CA ALA A 242 2.75 3.63 -22.50
C ALA A 242 2.95 3.82 -20.99
N VAL A 243 2.55 2.86 -20.15
CA VAL A 243 2.78 2.90 -18.70
C VAL A 243 4.29 2.97 -18.39
N ALA A 244 5.09 2.08 -18.98
CA ALA A 244 6.53 2.06 -18.78
C ALA A 244 7.21 3.34 -19.27
N SER A 245 6.80 3.88 -20.43
CA SER A 245 7.30 5.14 -20.97
C SER A 245 6.88 6.33 -20.11
N SER A 246 5.67 6.33 -19.55
CA SER A 246 5.20 7.40 -18.65
C SER A 246 6.04 7.47 -17.37
N THR A 247 6.48 6.34 -16.83
CA THR A 247 7.38 6.31 -15.66
C THR A 247 8.75 6.88 -15.99
N ALA A 248 9.35 6.50 -17.13
CA ALA A 248 10.61 7.07 -17.59
C ALA A 248 10.50 8.58 -17.81
N LEU A 249 9.38 9.04 -18.36
CA LEU A 249 9.08 10.45 -18.60
C LEU A 249 9.00 11.22 -17.26
N LEU A 250 8.25 10.70 -16.26
CA LEU A 250 8.18 11.32 -14.93
C LEU A 250 9.56 11.43 -14.28
N VAL A 251 10.43 10.42 -14.42
CA VAL A 251 11.79 10.45 -13.87
C VAL A 251 12.66 11.50 -14.58
N ALA A 252 12.58 11.59 -15.89
CA ALA A 252 13.35 12.60 -16.65
C ALA A 252 12.87 14.04 -16.33
N VAL A 253 11.56 14.25 -16.16
CA VAL A 253 11.03 15.55 -15.67
C VAL A 253 11.50 15.83 -14.24
N ALA A 254 11.51 14.83 -13.35
CA ALA A 254 12.00 15.00 -11.99
C ALA A 254 13.48 15.38 -11.94
N LEU A 255 14.31 14.84 -12.83
CA LEU A 255 15.71 15.24 -12.97
C LEU A 255 15.81 16.71 -13.42
N ALA A 256 15.08 17.08 -14.49
CA ALA A 256 15.09 18.45 -15.01
C ALA A 256 14.57 19.51 -14.03
N ASP A 257 13.68 19.10 -13.11
CA ASP A 257 13.09 19.98 -12.09
C ASP A 257 13.98 20.15 -10.85
N ARG A 258 14.61 19.06 -10.40
CA ARG A 258 15.35 19.03 -9.12
C ARG A 258 16.80 19.47 -9.24
N GLU A 259 17.44 19.24 -10.40
CA GLU A 259 18.83 19.55 -10.63
C GLU A 259 18.97 20.82 -11.47
N ALA A 260 19.67 21.83 -10.93
CA ALA A 260 19.86 23.12 -11.63
C ALA A 260 20.53 22.95 -13.00
N ASP A 261 21.54 22.05 -13.07
CA ASP A 261 22.29 21.77 -14.31
C ASP A 261 21.51 20.89 -15.32
N ALA A 262 20.41 20.29 -14.89
CA ALA A 262 19.51 19.52 -15.76
C ALA A 262 18.31 20.33 -16.24
N ARG A 263 18.14 21.57 -15.77
CA ARG A 263 17.00 22.42 -16.11
C ARG A 263 16.96 22.74 -17.61
N LEU A 264 15.81 22.50 -18.20
CA LEU A 264 15.61 22.74 -19.64
C LEU A 264 15.26 24.22 -19.91
N PRO A 265 15.91 24.87 -20.89
CA PRO A 265 15.48 26.17 -21.36
C PRO A 265 14.05 26.12 -21.95
N GLY A 266 13.36 27.26 -21.93
CA GLY A 266 12.00 27.37 -22.47
C GLY A 266 11.84 26.90 -23.92
N THR A 267 12.88 27.03 -24.75
CA THR A 267 12.93 26.55 -26.14
C THR A 267 12.80 25.03 -26.25
N PHE A 268 13.17 24.27 -25.22
CA PHE A 268 13.02 22.82 -25.13
C PHE A 268 11.79 22.44 -24.29
N ALA A 269 11.62 23.10 -23.14
CA ALA A 269 10.54 22.76 -22.21
C ALA A 269 9.14 23.02 -22.80
N ALA A 270 8.96 24.13 -23.54
CA ALA A 270 7.65 24.50 -24.07
C ALA A 270 7.12 23.50 -25.14
N PRO A 271 7.88 23.11 -26.18
CA PRO A 271 7.38 22.15 -27.17
C PRO A 271 7.16 20.76 -26.56
N ILE A 272 8.02 20.30 -25.63
CA ILE A 272 7.82 19.03 -24.91
C ILE A 272 6.52 19.09 -24.11
N ALA A 273 6.29 20.14 -23.33
CA ALA A 273 5.10 20.29 -22.52
C ALA A 273 3.82 20.39 -23.36
N ALA A 274 3.86 21.06 -24.54
CA ALA A 274 2.73 21.11 -25.45
C ALA A 274 2.40 19.71 -26.00
N THR A 275 3.42 18.97 -26.48
CA THR A 275 3.24 17.58 -26.95
C THR A 275 2.63 16.68 -25.86
N LEU A 276 3.08 16.80 -24.61
CA LEU A 276 2.53 16.02 -23.50
C LEU A 276 1.04 16.34 -23.23
N ASP A 277 0.65 17.62 -23.36
CA ASP A 277 -0.76 18.01 -23.22
C ASP A 277 -1.62 17.48 -24.37
N ASP A 278 -1.11 17.49 -25.62
CA ASP A 278 -1.80 16.91 -26.77
C ASP A 278 -1.96 15.40 -26.63
N MET A 279 -0.93 14.68 -26.21
CA MET A 279 -1.00 13.25 -25.90
C MET A 279 -2.04 12.97 -24.80
N ALA A 280 -2.05 13.77 -23.75
CA ALA A 280 -3.01 13.63 -22.66
C ALA A 280 -4.45 13.84 -23.17
N ALA A 281 -4.67 14.84 -24.01
CA ALA A 281 -5.98 15.10 -24.60
C ALA A 281 -6.48 13.96 -25.53
N ILE A 282 -5.57 13.27 -26.23
CA ILE A 282 -5.90 12.08 -27.03
C ILE A 282 -6.33 10.93 -26.13
N LEU A 283 -5.58 10.66 -25.06
CA LEU A 283 -5.90 9.61 -24.07
C LEU A 283 -7.24 9.87 -23.38
N GLU A 284 -7.54 11.12 -23.01
CA GLU A 284 -8.82 11.50 -22.38
C GLU A 284 -10.03 11.26 -23.30
N ARG A 285 -9.83 11.38 -24.60
CA ARG A 285 -10.86 11.05 -25.61
C ARG A 285 -10.98 9.55 -25.88
N GLY A 286 -10.18 8.71 -25.23
CA GLY A 286 -10.18 7.25 -25.38
C GLY A 286 -9.31 6.75 -26.54
N GLY A 287 -8.58 7.63 -27.22
CA GLY A 287 -7.62 7.30 -28.26
C GLY A 287 -6.25 6.87 -27.72
N TYR A 288 -5.35 6.51 -28.64
CA TYR A 288 -3.95 6.27 -28.35
C TYR A 288 -3.09 7.21 -29.20
N PRO A 289 -2.14 7.95 -28.62
CA PRO A 289 -1.28 8.85 -29.38
C PRO A 289 -0.27 8.05 -30.22
N VAL A 290 -0.39 8.15 -31.51
CA VAL A 290 0.51 7.60 -32.55
C VAL A 290 1.07 8.74 -33.40
N ASP A 291 2.18 8.51 -34.10
CA ASP A 291 2.77 9.46 -35.06
C ASP A 291 3.06 10.84 -34.47
N ILE A 292 3.67 10.87 -33.27
CA ILE A 292 4.01 12.12 -32.59
C ILE A 292 5.31 12.67 -33.14
N ALA A 293 5.22 13.79 -33.83
CA ALA A 293 6.38 14.56 -34.30
C ALA A 293 6.79 15.57 -33.23
N LEU A 294 7.91 15.34 -32.57
CA LEU A 294 8.53 16.29 -31.65
C LEU A 294 9.82 16.83 -32.24
N ALA A 295 9.75 18.06 -32.78
CA ALA A 295 10.93 18.77 -33.27
C ALA A 295 11.58 19.58 -32.12
N LEU A 296 12.79 19.21 -31.75
CA LEU A 296 13.59 19.93 -30.75
C LEU A 296 14.77 20.63 -31.41
N PRO A 297 15.23 21.78 -30.87
CA PRO A 297 16.46 22.41 -31.31
C PRO A 297 17.68 21.50 -31.13
N PRO A 298 18.83 21.77 -31.78
CA PRO A 298 20.08 21.04 -31.52
C PRO A 298 20.47 21.10 -30.05
N ALA A 299 20.75 19.95 -29.44
CA ALA A 299 21.02 19.84 -28.01
C ALA A 299 22.47 20.20 -27.61
N ASP A 300 23.32 20.57 -28.58
CA ASP A 300 24.76 20.82 -28.36
C ASP A 300 25.05 22.02 -27.43
N THR A 301 24.11 22.95 -27.33
CA THR A 301 24.18 24.10 -26.45
C THR A 301 23.77 23.84 -25.00
N LEU A 302 23.23 22.67 -24.71
CA LEU A 302 22.76 22.33 -23.37
C LEU A 302 23.87 21.81 -22.47
N PRO A 303 23.84 22.11 -21.15
CA PRO A 303 24.68 21.44 -20.16
C PRO A 303 24.53 19.91 -20.25
N PRO A 304 25.52 19.12 -19.85
CA PRO A 304 25.49 17.66 -19.99
C PRO A 304 24.24 16.99 -19.37
N LEU A 305 23.84 17.39 -18.17
CA LEU A 305 22.64 16.84 -17.50
C LEU A 305 21.34 17.28 -18.17
N ALA A 306 21.24 18.54 -18.63
CA ALA A 306 20.07 19.00 -19.40
C ALA A 306 19.96 18.27 -20.73
N ARG A 307 21.07 17.94 -21.38
CA ARG A 307 21.12 17.12 -22.60
C ARG A 307 20.61 15.70 -22.32
N VAL A 308 20.99 15.09 -21.20
CA VAL A 308 20.45 13.81 -20.74
C VAL A 308 18.94 13.90 -20.59
N ALA A 309 18.44 14.90 -19.83
CA ALA A 309 17.01 15.07 -19.62
C ALA A 309 16.21 15.25 -20.92
N ALA A 310 16.72 16.10 -21.84
CA ALA A 310 16.08 16.31 -23.14
C ALA A 310 16.04 15.04 -23.99
N ALA A 311 17.15 14.29 -24.07
CA ALA A 311 17.22 13.05 -24.82
C ALA A 311 16.31 11.96 -24.25
N ASP A 312 16.25 11.81 -22.91
CA ASP A 312 15.40 10.82 -22.25
C ASP A 312 13.91 11.18 -22.39
N LEU A 313 13.54 12.46 -22.32
CA LEU A 313 12.17 12.92 -22.59
C LEU A 313 11.78 12.64 -24.04
N HIS A 314 12.62 12.99 -24.99
CA HIS A 314 12.38 12.68 -26.41
C HIS A 314 12.20 11.18 -26.64
N ALA A 315 13.13 10.36 -26.14
CA ALA A 315 13.07 8.92 -26.27
C ALA A 315 11.84 8.29 -25.56
N ALA A 316 11.42 8.84 -24.42
CA ALA A 316 10.23 8.36 -23.72
C ALA A 316 8.94 8.69 -24.48
N ILE A 317 8.85 9.89 -25.10
CA ILE A 317 7.72 10.31 -25.93
C ILE A 317 7.66 9.45 -27.20
N THR A 318 8.78 9.26 -27.90
CA THR A 318 8.82 8.42 -29.11
C THR A 318 8.43 6.97 -28.80
N ARG A 319 8.99 6.37 -27.77
CA ARG A 319 8.62 5.01 -27.34
C ARG A 319 7.17 4.90 -26.85
N PHE A 320 6.58 5.97 -26.37
CA PHE A 320 5.17 5.99 -26.03
C PHE A 320 4.30 5.87 -27.27
N ALA A 321 4.67 6.56 -28.36
CA ALA A 321 3.92 6.60 -29.61
C ALA A 321 4.14 5.36 -30.48
N GLU A 322 5.32 4.77 -30.46
CA GLU A 322 5.71 3.61 -31.27
C GLU A 322 5.88 2.37 -30.36
N PRO A 323 4.85 1.53 -30.20
CA PRO A 323 4.99 0.31 -29.41
C PRO A 323 5.97 -0.66 -30.10
N ASP A 324 7.03 -1.04 -29.41
CA ASP A 324 8.06 -1.99 -29.87
C ASP A 324 7.43 -3.32 -30.32
N ALA A 325 7.54 -3.64 -31.60
CA ALA A 325 7.11 -4.92 -32.16
C ALA A 325 7.89 -6.13 -31.55
N THR A 326 9.04 -5.86 -30.92
CA THR A 326 9.91 -6.86 -30.27
C THR A 326 9.51 -7.18 -28.83
N ALA A 327 8.65 -6.38 -28.18
CA ALA A 327 8.15 -6.64 -26.82
C ALA A 327 7.09 -7.75 -26.76
N GLY A 328 6.78 -8.38 -27.89
CA GLY A 328 5.70 -9.36 -28.04
C GLY A 328 6.01 -10.79 -27.66
N THR A 329 7.16 -11.10 -27.03
CA THR A 329 7.36 -12.43 -26.46
C THR A 329 6.73 -12.45 -25.07
N PRO A 330 5.56 -13.11 -24.88
CA PRO A 330 5.02 -13.29 -23.54
C PRO A 330 6.05 -14.06 -22.71
N PRO A 331 6.14 -13.82 -21.38
CA PRO A 331 6.86 -14.74 -20.53
C PRO A 331 6.26 -16.12 -20.78
N VAL A 332 7.12 -17.07 -21.15
CA VAL A 332 6.76 -18.45 -21.45
C VAL A 332 5.85 -18.96 -20.34
N ASP A 333 4.56 -19.05 -20.63
CA ASP A 333 3.64 -19.84 -19.83
C ASP A 333 4.19 -21.27 -19.84
N ILE A 334 4.49 -21.77 -18.67
CA ILE A 334 4.98 -23.14 -18.45
C ILE A 334 3.94 -24.06 -19.08
N ALA A 335 4.30 -24.60 -20.26
CA ALA A 335 3.52 -25.57 -20.99
C ALA A 335 3.24 -26.79 -20.11
N LYS A 336 1.99 -27.25 -20.17
CA LYS A 336 1.57 -28.60 -19.73
C LYS A 336 2.54 -29.66 -20.28
N PRO A 337 2.88 -30.69 -19.50
CA PRO A 337 3.73 -31.76 -19.97
C PRO A 337 3.02 -32.59 -21.04
N THR A 338 3.49 -32.53 -22.25
CA THR A 338 3.25 -33.55 -23.28
C THR A 338 4.31 -34.63 -23.15
N ALA A 339 3.89 -35.86 -23.32
CA ALA A 339 4.64 -37.11 -23.11
C ALA A 339 5.95 -37.23 -23.92
N PRO A 340 6.84 -38.18 -23.55
CA PRO A 340 8.23 -38.18 -23.93
C PRO A 340 8.47 -38.71 -25.34
N SER A 341 9.38 -38.08 -26.08
CA SER A 341 10.10 -38.67 -27.21
C SER A 341 11.57 -38.76 -26.85
N ASP A 342 12.06 -39.97 -26.92
CA ASP A 342 13.44 -40.40 -26.68
C ASP A 342 14.41 -39.80 -27.73
N GLU A 343 15.38 -39.01 -27.28
CA GLU A 343 16.70 -38.94 -27.88
C GLU A 343 17.73 -38.38 -26.89
N PRO A 344 18.97 -38.94 -26.81
CA PRO A 344 19.94 -38.53 -25.81
C PRO A 344 20.80 -37.39 -26.33
N SER A 345 20.71 -36.23 -25.70
CA SER A 345 21.64 -35.13 -25.94
C SER A 345 22.32 -34.68 -24.65
N ALA A 346 23.59 -34.35 -24.83
CA ALA A 346 24.63 -34.06 -23.86
C ALA A 346 24.22 -33.18 -22.68
N ALA A 347 24.81 -33.47 -21.51
CA ALA A 347 24.61 -32.78 -20.24
C ALA A 347 24.96 -31.28 -20.31
N PRO A 348 24.07 -30.34 -19.92
CA PRO A 348 24.46 -28.98 -19.70
C PRO A 348 25.05 -28.77 -18.31
N ALA A 349 26.05 -27.87 -18.25
CA ALA A 349 26.73 -27.44 -17.03
C ALA A 349 25.79 -26.96 -15.94
N PRO A 350 26.15 -27.08 -14.65
CA PRO A 350 25.29 -26.72 -13.53
C PRO A 350 25.03 -25.23 -13.52
N GLN A 351 23.78 -24.83 -13.80
CA GLN A 351 23.31 -23.49 -13.58
C GLN A 351 23.19 -23.22 -12.06
N PRO A 352 23.63 -22.05 -11.56
CA PRO A 352 23.49 -21.75 -10.15
C PRO A 352 22.01 -21.80 -9.75
N ALA A 353 21.74 -22.52 -8.69
CA ALA A 353 20.40 -22.72 -8.14
C ALA A 353 19.65 -21.39 -8.01
N ARG A 354 18.65 -21.17 -8.84
CA ARG A 354 17.67 -20.10 -8.66
C ARG A 354 17.07 -20.31 -7.28
N SER A 355 17.34 -19.38 -6.37
CA SER A 355 16.92 -19.42 -4.99
C SER A 355 15.42 -19.73 -4.90
N ALA A 356 15.06 -20.71 -4.08
CA ALA A 356 13.68 -21.15 -3.79
C ALA A 356 12.75 -20.07 -3.22
N ALA A 357 13.22 -18.82 -3.12
CA ALA A 357 12.53 -17.65 -2.56
C ALA A 357 11.44 -17.04 -3.46
N GLN A 358 11.24 -17.52 -4.70
CA GLN A 358 10.30 -16.92 -5.64
C GLN A 358 9.02 -17.72 -5.94
N ARG A 359 8.79 -18.85 -5.30
CA ARG A 359 7.47 -19.49 -5.30
C ARG A 359 6.66 -18.91 -4.15
N GLY A 360 5.91 -17.85 -4.41
CA GLY A 360 5.05 -17.22 -3.44
C GLY A 360 3.96 -18.18 -2.92
N GLY A 361 4.26 -18.94 -1.86
CA GLY A 361 3.30 -19.75 -1.14
C GLY A 361 2.16 -18.92 -0.52
N PHE A 362 1.14 -19.56 0.01
CA PHE A 362 0.02 -18.94 0.73
C PHE A 362 0.51 -18.21 2.00
N PHE A 363 1.43 -18.83 2.73
CA PHE A 363 2.04 -18.26 3.94
C PHE A 363 3.21 -17.33 3.61
N LEU A 364 3.44 -16.35 4.50
CA LEU A 364 4.63 -15.51 4.47
C LEU A 364 5.89 -16.35 4.77
N PRO A 365 7.07 -15.96 4.29
CA PRO A 365 8.31 -16.71 4.55
C PRO A 365 8.64 -16.87 6.03
N ASP A 366 8.26 -15.89 6.86
CA ASP A 366 8.49 -15.83 8.30
C ASP A 366 7.32 -16.37 9.15
N ALA A 367 6.29 -16.92 8.53
CA ALA A 367 5.06 -17.35 9.20
C ALA A 367 5.30 -18.23 10.43
N ARG A 368 6.31 -19.11 10.40
CA ARG A 368 6.61 -20.05 11.48
C ARG A 368 7.74 -19.61 12.40
N THR A 369 8.51 -18.61 12.01
CA THR A 369 9.72 -18.16 12.73
C THR A 369 9.48 -16.86 13.50
N ASN A 370 8.54 -16.04 13.06
CA ASN A 370 8.24 -14.76 13.68
C ASN A 370 7.15 -14.91 14.78
N PRO A 371 7.48 -14.74 16.06
CA PRO A 371 6.52 -14.87 17.17
C PRO A 371 5.45 -13.77 17.16
N ASP A 372 5.64 -12.68 16.43
CA ASP A 372 4.71 -11.56 16.43
C ASP A 372 3.37 -11.93 15.78
N HIS A 373 3.33 -12.95 14.92
CA HIS A 373 2.08 -13.46 14.34
C HIS A 373 1.17 -14.08 15.41
N ILE A 374 1.72 -14.93 16.26
CA ILE A 374 0.94 -15.54 17.35
C ILE A 374 0.61 -14.54 18.46
N ARG A 375 1.52 -13.62 18.78
CA ARG A 375 1.28 -12.53 19.74
C ARG A 375 0.15 -11.63 19.29
N TYR A 376 0.09 -11.29 17.99
CA TYR A 376 -1.00 -10.53 17.40
C TYR A 376 -2.34 -11.25 17.55
N ALA A 377 -2.40 -12.54 17.21
CA ALA A 377 -3.60 -13.33 17.34
C ALA A 377 -4.09 -13.43 18.78
N LEU A 378 -3.18 -13.72 19.73
CA LEU A 378 -3.53 -13.86 21.15
C LEU A 378 -4.00 -12.54 21.75
N LYS A 379 -3.28 -11.42 21.55
CA LYS A 379 -3.66 -10.13 22.14
C LYS A 379 -4.97 -9.58 21.59
N THR A 380 -5.23 -9.77 20.30
CA THR A 380 -6.50 -9.35 19.68
C THR A 380 -7.66 -10.19 20.16
N THR A 381 -7.49 -11.52 20.23
CA THR A 381 -8.50 -12.43 20.81
C THR A 381 -8.76 -12.11 22.27
N ALA A 382 -7.72 -11.89 23.08
CA ALA A 382 -7.86 -11.55 24.49
C ALA A 382 -8.65 -10.23 24.67
N ALA A 383 -8.36 -9.20 23.87
CA ALA A 383 -9.11 -7.94 23.89
C ALA A 383 -10.59 -8.15 23.55
N ALA A 384 -10.87 -8.92 22.51
CA ALA A 384 -12.23 -9.21 22.07
C ALA A 384 -12.99 -10.02 23.11
N MET A 385 -12.38 -11.09 23.64
CA MET A 385 -13.01 -11.93 24.65
C MET A 385 -13.20 -11.20 25.98
N PHE A 386 -12.29 -10.29 26.35
CA PHE A 386 -12.50 -9.41 27.50
C PHE A 386 -13.76 -8.54 27.30
N CYS A 387 -13.92 -7.93 26.15
CA CYS A 387 -15.12 -7.15 25.81
C CYS A 387 -16.39 -8.04 25.84
N TYR A 388 -16.32 -9.24 25.29
CA TYR A 388 -17.39 -10.22 25.32
C TYR A 388 -17.83 -10.53 26.76
N LEU A 389 -16.89 -10.92 27.61
CA LEU A 389 -17.18 -11.24 29.00
C LEU A 389 -17.73 -10.01 29.74
N LEU A 390 -17.22 -8.83 29.47
CA LEU A 390 -17.65 -7.61 30.13
C LEU A 390 -19.13 -7.29 29.85
N TYR A 391 -19.55 -7.22 28.57
CA TYR A 391 -20.96 -6.89 28.29
C TYR A 391 -21.91 -8.05 28.65
N SER A 392 -21.43 -9.29 28.56
CA SER A 392 -22.20 -10.46 28.96
C SER A 392 -22.44 -10.50 30.48
N GLN A 393 -21.42 -10.14 31.31
CA GLN A 393 -21.57 -10.09 32.77
C GLN A 393 -22.38 -8.86 33.25
N LEU A 394 -22.36 -7.78 32.48
CA LEU A 394 -23.17 -6.59 32.77
C LEU A 394 -24.62 -6.72 32.29
N ASP A 395 -24.96 -7.82 31.63
CA ASP A 395 -26.24 -8.01 30.93
C ASP A 395 -26.63 -6.82 30.04
N TRP A 396 -25.60 -6.25 29.36
CA TRP A 396 -25.75 -5.07 28.52
C TRP A 396 -25.34 -5.36 27.08
N SER A 397 -26.20 -6.08 26.36
CA SER A 397 -25.96 -6.50 24.96
C SER A 397 -25.82 -5.30 24.00
N GLY A 398 -26.41 -4.14 24.32
CA GLY A 398 -26.33 -2.92 23.48
C GLY A 398 -24.91 -2.43 23.21
N ILE A 399 -23.93 -2.77 24.06
CA ILE A 399 -22.52 -2.36 23.89
C ILE A 399 -21.63 -3.40 23.17
N HIS A 400 -22.21 -4.46 22.56
CA HIS A 400 -21.47 -5.50 21.83
C HIS A 400 -20.52 -4.95 20.73
N THR A 401 -20.71 -3.71 20.31
CA THR A 401 -19.80 -3.00 19.39
C THR A 401 -18.36 -2.90 19.93
N CYS A 402 -18.13 -3.06 21.25
CA CYS A 402 -16.77 -3.13 21.80
C CYS A 402 -16.02 -4.39 21.33
N PHE A 403 -16.70 -5.55 21.27
CA PHE A 403 -16.18 -6.79 20.72
C PHE A 403 -15.80 -6.65 19.24
N ILE A 404 -16.71 -6.15 18.43
CA ILE A 404 -16.52 -5.89 16.99
C ILE A 404 -15.34 -4.94 16.77
N THR A 405 -15.22 -3.89 17.59
CA THR A 405 -14.14 -2.90 17.52
C THR A 405 -12.78 -3.55 17.63
N CYS A 406 -12.60 -4.54 18.52
CA CYS A 406 -11.30 -5.21 18.73
C CYS A 406 -10.75 -5.85 17.45
N TYR A 407 -11.59 -6.41 16.59
CA TYR A 407 -11.14 -7.01 15.33
C TYR A 407 -10.88 -5.99 14.22
N ILE A 408 -11.70 -4.96 14.14
CA ILE A 408 -11.63 -3.99 13.02
C ILE A 408 -10.41 -3.07 13.14
N VAL A 409 -10.04 -2.64 14.35
CA VAL A 409 -8.99 -1.64 14.55
C VAL A 409 -7.62 -2.24 14.85
N SER A 410 -7.54 -3.51 15.21
CA SER A 410 -6.27 -4.19 15.50
C SER A 410 -5.45 -4.40 14.23
N LEU A 411 -4.25 -3.82 14.18
CA LEU A 411 -3.32 -3.91 13.07
C LEU A 411 -1.96 -4.45 13.51
N GLY A 412 -1.04 -4.60 12.54
CA GLY A 412 0.28 -5.20 12.78
C GLY A 412 1.18 -4.36 13.69
N SER A 413 1.08 -3.03 13.61
CA SER A 413 1.88 -2.12 14.43
C SER A 413 1.03 -1.30 15.41
N THR A 414 1.67 -0.79 16.46
CA THR A 414 1.04 0.10 17.44
C THR A 414 0.62 1.42 16.78
N ALA A 415 1.46 2.00 15.91
CA ALA A 415 1.18 3.24 15.21
C ALA A 415 -0.09 3.15 14.36
N GLU A 416 -0.19 2.13 13.49
CA GLU A 416 -1.35 1.91 12.64
C GLU A 416 -2.63 1.69 13.45
N THR A 417 -2.53 0.95 14.56
CA THR A 417 -3.66 0.68 15.45
C THR A 417 -4.16 1.98 16.08
N VAL A 418 -3.26 2.81 16.65
CA VAL A 418 -3.62 4.08 17.30
C VAL A 418 -4.16 5.10 16.29
N GLU A 419 -3.59 5.18 15.09
CA GLU A 419 -4.16 5.99 14.00
C GLU A 419 -5.62 5.59 13.72
N LYS A 420 -5.87 4.30 13.51
CA LYS A 420 -7.23 3.80 13.27
C LYS A 420 -8.19 4.10 14.42
N LEU A 421 -7.74 3.93 15.67
CA LEU A 421 -8.54 4.30 16.85
C LEU A 421 -8.93 5.78 16.84
N THR A 422 -7.97 6.66 16.53
CA THR A 422 -8.20 8.12 16.46
C THR A 422 -9.22 8.47 15.37
N LEU A 423 -9.04 7.92 14.16
CA LEU A 423 -9.96 8.14 13.04
C LEU A 423 -11.35 7.55 13.31
N ARG A 424 -11.42 6.42 14.05
CA ARG A 424 -12.69 5.82 14.46
C ARG A 424 -13.45 6.72 15.40
N ILE A 425 -12.80 7.23 16.46
CA ILE A 425 -13.43 8.15 17.42
C ILE A 425 -13.91 9.41 16.69
N ALA A 426 -13.03 10.05 15.92
CA ALA A 426 -13.38 11.27 15.18
C ALA A 426 -14.55 11.05 14.22
N GLY A 427 -14.52 9.98 13.42
CA GLY A 427 -15.58 9.66 12.48
C GLY A 427 -16.91 9.33 13.16
N CYS A 428 -16.89 8.54 14.25
CA CYS A 428 -18.08 8.20 15.01
C CYS A 428 -18.72 9.42 15.68
N ILE A 429 -17.91 10.35 16.24
CA ILE A 429 -18.45 11.59 16.83
C ILE A 429 -19.14 12.43 15.76
N VAL A 430 -18.48 12.65 14.61
CA VAL A 430 -19.08 13.42 13.50
C VAL A 430 -20.35 12.73 12.98
N GLY A 431 -20.31 11.43 12.76
CA GLY A 431 -21.45 10.66 12.27
C GLY A 431 -22.62 10.64 13.26
N ALA A 432 -22.35 10.48 14.57
CA ALA A 432 -23.36 10.53 15.62
C ALA A 432 -23.99 11.91 15.75
N LEU A 433 -23.20 12.99 15.68
CA LEU A 433 -23.71 14.36 15.68
C LEU A 433 -24.63 14.63 14.49
N LEU A 434 -24.19 14.26 13.27
CA LEU A 434 -25.00 14.39 12.06
C LEU A 434 -26.27 13.53 12.11
N GLY A 435 -26.14 12.29 12.58
CA GLY A 435 -27.26 11.35 12.72
C GLY A 435 -28.27 11.82 13.77
N THR A 436 -27.80 12.26 14.94
CA THR A 436 -28.69 12.80 15.99
C THR A 436 -29.36 14.10 15.55
N ALA A 437 -28.64 14.99 14.87
CA ALA A 437 -29.25 16.20 14.31
C ALA A 437 -30.33 15.85 13.27
N ALA A 438 -30.05 14.89 12.38
CA ALA A 438 -31.05 14.39 11.44
C ALA A 438 -32.26 13.78 12.16
N LEU A 439 -32.04 12.99 13.20
CA LEU A 439 -33.09 12.36 13.99
C LEU A 439 -33.99 13.38 14.68
N VAL A 440 -33.42 14.46 15.24
CA VAL A 440 -34.16 15.47 15.98
C VAL A 440 -34.87 16.47 15.06
N PHE A 441 -34.22 16.90 13.98
CA PHE A 441 -34.72 18.01 13.17
C PHE A 441 -35.34 17.59 11.84
N VAL A 442 -34.91 16.48 11.25
CA VAL A 442 -35.33 16.05 9.90
C VAL A 442 -36.34 14.91 9.96
N VAL A 443 -36.05 13.85 10.70
CA VAL A 443 -36.89 12.65 10.75
C VAL A 443 -38.32 12.93 11.17
N PRO A 444 -38.63 13.80 12.15
CA PRO A 444 -40.02 14.11 12.52
C PRO A 444 -40.81 14.77 11.39
N SER A 445 -40.18 15.42 10.43
CA SER A 445 -40.83 16.06 9.27
C SER A 445 -41.02 15.15 8.07
N LEU A 446 -40.46 13.93 8.10
CA LEU A 446 -40.53 12.96 6.98
C LEU A 446 -41.95 12.40 6.90
N THR A 447 -42.61 12.55 5.76
CA THR A 447 -43.94 12.03 5.48
C THR A 447 -43.95 10.98 4.37
N SER A 448 -42.82 10.80 3.69
CA SER A 448 -42.72 9.85 2.57
C SER A 448 -41.38 9.12 2.55
N ILE A 449 -41.38 7.90 1.94
CA ILE A 449 -40.15 7.13 1.74
C ILE A 449 -39.15 7.89 0.87
N GLY A 450 -39.60 8.70 -0.09
CA GLY A 450 -38.74 9.52 -0.94
C GLY A 450 -37.90 10.53 -0.16
N GLN A 451 -38.48 11.13 0.88
CA GLN A 451 -37.76 12.06 1.78
C GLN A 451 -36.74 11.32 2.63
N LEU A 452 -37.05 10.10 3.12
CA LEU A 452 -36.09 9.27 3.82
C LEU A 452 -34.92 8.89 2.88
N MET A 453 -35.23 8.51 1.63
CA MET A 453 -34.20 8.22 0.62
C MET A 453 -33.29 9.40 0.34
N MET A 454 -33.82 10.62 0.29
CA MET A 454 -33.01 11.83 0.14
C MET A 454 -32.09 12.05 1.35
N LEU A 455 -32.58 11.85 2.58
CA LEU A 455 -31.77 11.94 3.79
C LEU A 455 -30.62 10.91 3.77
N VAL A 456 -30.92 9.67 3.41
CA VAL A 456 -29.93 8.60 3.27
C VAL A 456 -28.90 8.93 2.17
N PHE A 457 -29.36 9.46 1.04
CA PHE A 457 -28.49 9.87 -0.06
C PHE A 457 -27.47 10.93 0.38
N VAL A 458 -27.95 12.00 1.04
CA VAL A 458 -27.10 13.10 1.52
C VAL A 458 -26.09 12.60 2.55
N GLY A 459 -26.52 11.80 3.54
CA GLY A 459 -25.63 11.23 4.56
C GLY A 459 -24.60 10.30 3.98
N ALA A 460 -25.00 9.43 3.05
CA ALA A 460 -24.10 8.54 2.32
C ALA A 460 -23.11 9.32 1.45
N TRP A 461 -23.56 10.36 0.75
CA TRP A 461 -22.71 11.19 -0.11
C TRP A 461 -21.64 11.93 0.70
N LEU A 462 -22.02 12.57 1.82
CA LEU A 462 -21.08 13.26 2.72
C LEU A 462 -20.02 12.27 3.27
N SER A 463 -20.47 11.11 3.71
CA SER A 463 -19.58 10.05 4.22
C SER A 463 -18.66 9.51 3.15
N ALA A 464 -19.16 9.25 1.94
CA ALA A 464 -18.39 8.79 0.80
C ALA A 464 -17.40 9.85 0.32
N TRP A 465 -17.76 11.14 0.38
CA TRP A 465 -16.84 12.22 0.08
C TRP A 465 -15.58 12.17 0.96
N VAL A 466 -15.73 11.88 2.24
CA VAL A 466 -14.58 11.69 3.14
C VAL A 466 -13.85 10.37 2.87
N SER A 467 -14.60 9.27 2.71
CA SER A 467 -14.06 7.91 2.55
C SER A 467 -13.22 7.72 1.29
N PHE A 468 -13.64 8.32 0.17
CA PHE A 468 -12.99 8.16 -1.14
C PHE A 468 -12.15 9.39 -1.54
N GLY A 469 -11.76 10.21 -0.56
CA GLY A 469 -10.84 11.33 -0.72
C GLY A 469 -9.40 10.94 -0.44
N SER A 470 -8.83 11.54 0.60
CA SER A 470 -7.46 11.27 1.02
C SER A 470 -7.37 9.98 1.86
N PRO A 471 -6.37 9.09 1.60
CA PRO A 471 -6.14 7.89 2.42
C PRO A 471 -5.96 8.17 3.92
N ARG A 472 -5.43 9.34 4.28
CA ARG A 472 -5.21 9.77 5.66
C ARG A 472 -6.48 9.92 6.50
N ILE A 473 -7.62 10.24 5.88
CA ILE A 473 -8.91 10.45 6.56
C ILE A 473 -9.99 9.49 6.10
N ALA A 474 -9.70 8.65 5.12
CA ALA A 474 -10.66 7.74 4.50
C ALA A 474 -11.41 6.90 5.54
N TYR A 475 -10.69 6.34 6.51
CA TYR A 475 -11.30 5.51 7.54
C TYR A 475 -12.30 6.26 8.43
N ALA A 476 -12.08 7.57 8.70
CA ALA A 476 -13.06 8.38 9.41
C ALA A 476 -14.39 8.51 8.62
N GLY A 477 -14.33 8.62 7.29
CA GLY A 477 -15.51 8.63 6.43
C GLY A 477 -16.37 7.37 6.55
N PHE A 478 -15.73 6.18 6.60
CA PHE A 478 -16.44 4.92 6.88
C PHE A 478 -17.15 4.94 8.23
N GLN A 479 -16.53 5.55 9.24
CA GLN A 479 -17.12 5.62 10.57
C GLN A 479 -18.24 6.66 10.65
N ILE A 480 -18.14 7.76 9.88
CA ILE A 480 -19.24 8.74 9.72
C ILE A 480 -20.48 8.02 9.16
N ALA A 481 -20.31 7.24 8.07
CA ALA A 481 -21.41 6.47 7.48
C ALA A 481 -22.03 5.51 8.50
N PHE A 482 -21.19 4.73 9.19
CA PHE A 482 -21.63 3.74 10.17
C PHE A 482 -22.48 4.37 11.27
N ALA A 483 -21.96 5.42 11.94
CA ALA A 483 -22.67 6.09 13.03
C ALA A 483 -23.95 6.80 12.53
N PHE A 484 -23.89 7.45 11.37
CA PHE A 484 -25.03 8.13 10.78
C PHE A 484 -26.18 7.16 10.46
N PHE A 485 -25.90 6.05 9.75
CA PHE A 485 -26.94 5.10 9.39
C PHE A 485 -27.57 4.43 10.61
N LEU A 486 -26.78 4.08 11.60
CA LEU A 486 -27.29 3.48 12.84
C LEU A 486 -28.15 4.43 13.68
N CYS A 487 -27.95 5.75 13.57
CA CYS A 487 -28.82 6.71 14.20
C CYS A 487 -30.14 6.89 13.42
N VAL A 488 -30.07 7.00 12.09
CA VAL A 488 -31.22 7.40 11.25
C VAL A 488 -32.09 6.19 10.89
N ILE A 489 -31.52 5.01 10.72
CA ILE A 489 -32.23 3.80 10.27
C ILE A 489 -32.22 2.77 11.40
N GLN A 490 -33.36 2.48 11.97
CA GLN A 490 -33.53 1.51 13.04
C GLN A 490 -34.54 0.46 12.60
N GLY A 491 -34.05 -0.74 12.25
CA GLY A 491 -34.88 -1.76 11.61
C GLY A 491 -35.16 -1.44 10.14
N ALA A 492 -36.40 -1.58 9.71
CA ALA A 492 -36.83 -1.37 8.32
C ALA A 492 -37.13 0.09 7.95
N GLY A 493 -37.01 1.03 8.89
CA GLY A 493 -37.36 2.42 8.67
C GLY A 493 -36.64 3.39 9.62
N PRO A 494 -37.03 4.67 9.63
CA PRO A 494 -36.48 5.64 10.57
C PRO A 494 -36.86 5.28 12.00
N GLY A 495 -35.91 5.36 12.93
CA GLY A 495 -36.18 5.12 14.35
C GLY A 495 -36.04 6.39 15.16
N PHE A 496 -36.55 6.34 16.42
CA PHE A 496 -36.50 7.46 17.36
C PHE A 496 -35.79 7.09 18.66
N ASP A 497 -35.26 5.87 18.76
CA ASP A 497 -34.59 5.40 19.97
C ASP A 497 -33.14 5.87 20.03
N LEU A 498 -32.90 6.84 20.92
CA LEU A 498 -31.55 7.34 21.19
C LEU A 498 -30.72 6.39 22.07
N THR A 499 -31.34 5.39 22.71
CA THR A 499 -30.60 4.42 23.54
C THR A 499 -29.67 3.58 22.68
N ILE A 500 -30.11 3.19 21.48
CA ILE A 500 -29.31 2.43 20.51
C ILE A 500 -28.05 3.23 20.12
N ALA A 501 -28.19 4.50 19.81
CA ALA A 501 -27.07 5.38 19.45
C ALA A 501 -26.09 5.56 20.64
N ARG A 502 -26.63 5.76 21.85
CA ARG A 502 -25.86 5.86 23.08
C ARG A 502 -25.05 4.58 23.34
N ASP A 503 -25.70 3.43 23.36
CA ASP A 503 -25.08 2.15 23.71
C ASP A 503 -24.00 1.76 22.70
N ARG A 504 -24.25 1.97 21.41
CA ARG A 504 -23.24 1.75 20.38
C ARG A 504 -22.05 2.70 20.50
N THR A 505 -22.27 3.95 20.85
CA THR A 505 -21.18 4.90 21.09
C THR A 505 -20.35 4.50 22.29
N ILE A 506 -20.98 4.11 23.41
CA ILE A 506 -20.30 3.61 24.60
C ILE A 506 -19.48 2.36 24.24
N GLY A 507 -20.06 1.40 23.52
CA GLY A 507 -19.36 0.19 23.09
C GLY A 507 -18.14 0.50 22.19
N ILE A 508 -18.24 1.43 21.26
CA ILE A 508 -17.11 1.85 20.42
C ILE A 508 -16.00 2.48 21.29
N LEU A 509 -16.34 3.39 22.19
CA LEU A 509 -15.37 4.03 23.08
C LEU A 509 -14.69 2.99 23.98
N LEU A 510 -15.45 2.08 24.59
CA LEU A 510 -14.95 1.00 25.42
C LEU A 510 -13.98 0.10 24.65
N GLY A 511 -14.38 -0.36 23.45
CA GLY A 511 -13.53 -1.18 22.61
C GLY A 511 -12.24 -0.45 22.20
N ASN A 512 -12.31 0.84 21.91
CA ASN A 512 -11.13 1.66 21.61
C ASN A 512 -10.18 1.74 22.82
N VAL A 513 -10.69 1.93 24.04
CA VAL A 513 -9.87 1.96 25.27
C VAL A 513 -9.20 0.60 25.49
N VAL A 514 -9.95 -0.49 25.37
CA VAL A 514 -9.42 -1.85 25.55
C VAL A 514 -8.31 -2.13 24.55
N VAL A 515 -8.54 -1.87 23.25
CA VAL A 515 -7.52 -2.07 22.21
C VAL A 515 -6.30 -1.18 22.44
N TYR A 516 -6.52 0.10 22.78
CA TYR A 516 -5.41 1.01 23.08
C TYR A 516 -4.53 0.46 24.20
N LEU A 517 -5.12 0.04 25.33
CA LEU A 517 -4.39 -0.52 26.46
C LEU A 517 -3.65 -1.81 26.09
N VAL A 518 -4.34 -2.74 25.41
CA VAL A 518 -3.74 -4.02 24.99
C VAL A 518 -2.59 -3.80 24.00
N PHE A 519 -2.78 -2.99 22.96
CA PHE A 519 -1.76 -2.83 21.91
C PHE A 519 -0.60 -1.92 22.28
N THR A 520 -0.76 -1.06 23.30
CA THR A 520 0.31 -0.20 23.78
C THR A 520 1.05 -0.75 25.00
N ARG A 521 0.46 -1.72 25.74
CA ARG A 521 1.05 -2.27 26.97
C ARG A 521 1.45 -3.74 26.87
N ILE A 522 0.71 -4.53 26.07
CA ILE A 522 0.97 -5.98 25.92
C ILE A 522 1.69 -6.20 24.59
N TRP A 523 2.98 -6.54 24.64
CA TRP A 523 3.82 -6.77 23.45
C TRP A 523 3.66 -5.69 22.36
N PRO A 524 3.95 -4.42 22.66
CA PRO A 524 3.84 -3.37 21.66
C PRO A 524 4.83 -3.63 20.51
N VAL A 525 4.37 -3.44 19.28
CA VAL A 525 5.19 -3.59 18.08
C VAL A 525 5.37 -2.20 17.45
N SER A 526 6.59 -1.63 17.57
CA SER A 526 6.90 -0.35 16.94
C SER A 526 6.96 -0.49 15.41
N ILE A 527 6.44 0.50 14.71
CA ILE A 527 6.55 0.64 13.25
C ILE A 527 8.00 0.86 12.79
N GLY A 528 8.87 1.32 13.70
CA GLY A 528 10.27 1.59 13.39
C GLY A 528 11.01 0.39 12.80
N LYS A 529 10.78 -0.82 13.34
CA LYS A 529 11.37 -2.06 12.79
C LYS A 529 10.90 -2.35 11.37
N GLN A 530 9.62 -2.09 11.05
CA GLN A 530 9.07 -2.28 9.71
C GLN A 530 9.69 -1.29 8.72
N ILE A 531 9.88 -0.04 9.14
CA ILE A 531 10.54 1.01 8.36
C ILE A 531 11.99 0.62 8.04
N ASP A 532 12.76 0.12 9.02
CA ASP A 532 14.15 -0.30 8.79
C ASP A 532 14.23 -1.46 7.80
N VAL A 533 13.36 -2.46 7.92
CA VAL A 533 13.26 -3.58 6.96
C VAL A 533 12.86 -3.09 5.58
N ALA A 534 11.90 -2.16 5.49
CA ALA A 534 11.44 -1.60 4.22
C ALA A 534 12.54 -0.77 3.53
N LEU A 535 13.31 0.04 4.29
CA LEU A 535 14.47 0.78 3.79
C LEU A 535 15.57 -0.16 3.27
N ALA A 536 15.87 -1.24 4.00
CA ALA A 536 16.82 -2.25 3.56
C ALA A 536 16.37 -2.92 2.25
N ALA A 537 15.08 -3.27 2.16
CA ALA A 537 14.49 -3.84 0.96
C ALA A 537 14.49 -2.86 -0.23
N LEU A 538 14.30 -1.56 0.01
CA LEU A 538 14.38 -0.53 -1.02
C LEU A 538 15.80 -0.41 -1.59
N ARG A 539 16.83 -0.40 -0.72
CA ARG A 539 18.24 -0.38 -1.14
C ARG A 539 18.59 -1.61 -1.99
N GLU A 540 18.18 -2.78 -1.54
CA GLU A 540 18.40 -4.05 -2.27
C GLU A 540 17.69 -4.05 -3.62
N GLN A 541 16.49 -3.46 -3.71
CA GLN A 541 15.74 -3.37 -4.97
C GLN A 541 16.47 -2.48 -5.97
N TRP A 542 17.04 -1.35 -5.56
CA TRP A 542 17.88 -0.50 -6.40
C TRP A 542 19.15 -1.21 -6.85
N ARG A 543 19.80 -1.99 -5.97
CA ARG A 543 20.96 -2.79 -6.31
C ARG A 543 20.64 -3.83 -7.38
N ARG A 544 19.49 -4.51 -7.29
CA ARG A 544 19.04 -5.47 -8.30
C ARG A 544 18.71 -4.80 -9.62
N LEU A 545 18.06 -3.64 -9.59
CA LEU A 545 17.68 -2.91 -10.79
C LEU A 545 18.84 -2.68 -11.75
N VAL A 546 19.99 -2.30 -11.22
CA VAL A 546 21.21 -2.07 -12.02
C VAL A 546 21.76 -3.34 -12.67
N GLN A 547 21.46 -4.52 -12.12
CA GLN A 547 21.93 -5.82 -12.64
C GLN A 547 21.01 -6.41 -13.71
N VAL A 548 19.76 -5.91 -13.81
CA VAL A 548 18.77 -6.44 -14.75
C VAL A 548 19.07 -5.97 -16.17
N ALA A 549 19.28 -6.91 -17.08
CA ALA A 549 19.57 -6.62 -18.49
C ALA A 549 18.30 -6.20 -19.27
N GLN A 550 17.15 -6.81 -18.96
CA GLN A 550 15.90 -6.56 -19.71
C GLN A 550 15.28 -5.20 -19.36
N PRO A 551 15.05 -4.30 -20.33
CA PRO A 551 14.51 -2.97 -20.07
C PRO A 551 13.12 -2.97 -19.41
N ALA A 552 12.22 -3.87 -19.85
CA ALA A 552 10.87 -3.96 -19.31
C ALA A 552 10.86 -4.37 -17.81
N GLU A 553 11.68 -5.36 -17.43
CA GLU A 553 11.83 -5.78 -16.04
C GLU A 553 12.44 -4.68 -15.17
N ARG A 554 13.44 -3.98 -15.71
CA ARG A 554 14.11 -2.86 -15.03
C ARG A 554 13.15 -1.72 -14.72
N ARG A 555 12.27 -1.33 -15.68
CA ARG A 555 11.24 -0.30 -15.49
C ARG A 555 10.19 -0.73 -14.47
N THR A 556 9.80 -2.01 -14.47
CA THR A 556 8.88 -2.55 -13.46
C THR A 556 9.48 -2.48 -12.06
N LEU A 557 10.75 -2.89 -11.91
CA LEU A 557 11.46 -2.79 -10.63
C LEU A 557 11.62 -1.35 -10.14
N ALA A 558 11.87 -0.40 -11.07
CA ALA A 558 11.94 1.02 -10.73
C ALA A 558 10.60 1.56 -10.23
N ALA A 559 9.51 1.26 -10.94
CA ALA A 559 8.16 1.68 -10.52
C ALA A 559 7.79 1.10 -9.14
N GLU A 560 8.17 -0.15 -8.86
CA GLU A 560 7.98 -0.75 -7.54
C GLU A 560 8.86 -0.09 -6.46
N ALA A 561 10.09 0.31 -6.80
CA ALA A 561 10.98 1.01 -5.87
C ALA A 561 10.44 2.40 -5.53
N PHE A 562 9.96 3.17 -6.52
CA PHE A 562 9.31 4.46 -6.29
C PHE A 562 8.06 4.31 -5.40
N ALA A 563 7.22 3.30 -5.64
CA ALA A 563 6.05 3.02 -4.82
C ALA A 563 6.44 2.65 -3.37
N ARG A 564 7.48 1.84 -3.19
CA ARG A 564 8.00 1.48 -1.86
C ARG A 564 8.55 2.68 -1.11
N HIS A 565 9.27 3.55 -1.79
CA HIS A 565 9.71 4.82 -1.20
C HIS A 565 8.51 5.63 -0.68
N GLY A 566 7.46 5.78 -1.48
CA GLY A 566 6.23 6.46 -1.08
C GLY A 566 5.56 5.82 0.15
N ALA A 567 5.53 4.49 0.22
CA ALA A 567 4.99 3.75 1.37
C ALA A 567 5.81 4.01 2.64
N ILE A 568 7.16 3.96 2.57
CA ILE A 568 8.04 4.26 3.71
C ILE A 568 7.83 5.70 4.21
N ALA A 569 7.67 6.66 3.29
CA ALA A 569 7.38 8.05 3.66
C ALA A 569 6.06 8.19 4.43
N GLN A 570 5.03 7.41 4.06
CA GLN A 570 3.77 7.34 4.78
C GLN A 570 3.94 6.69 6.16
N GLU A 571 4.66 5.57 6.27
CA GLU A 571 4.94 4.89 7.53
C GLU A 571 5.72 5.79 8.51
N LEU A 572 6.73 6.54 8.04
CA LEU A 572 7.44 7.56 8.83
C LEU A 572 6.49 8.65 9.35
N GLY A 573 5.44 8.95 8.60
CA GLY A 573 4.37 9.84 9.03
C GLY A 573 3.54 9.29 10.18
N LEU A 574 3.47 7.96 10.37
CA LEU A 574 2.66 7.34 11.42
C LEU A 574 3.38 7.26 12.79
N VAL A 575 4.69 7.42 12.84
CA VAL A 575 5.49 7.31 14.08
C VAL A 575 4.96 8.20 15.20
N HIS A 576 4.37 9.34 14.89
CA HIS A 576 3.81 10.27 15.89
C HIS A 576 2.61 9.70 16.66
N TYR A 577 1.91 8.69 16.10
CA TYR A 577 0.81 8.00 16.80
C TYR A 577 1.30 7.02 17.87
N GLU A 578 2.59 6.64 17.87
CA GLU A 578 3.11 5.78 18.91
C GLU A 578 3.23 6.53 20.24
N PRO A 579 2.81 5.92 21.36
CA PRO A 579 3.06 6.45 22.69
C PRO A 579 4.56 6.63 22.96
N SER A 580 4.93 7.57 23.84
CA SER A 580 6.32 7.94 24.10
C SER A 580 7.23 6.77 24.51
N TRP A 581 6.67 5.73 25.15
CA TRP A 581 7.41 4.54 25.58
C TRP A 581 7.58 3.46 24.49
N VAL A 582 6.92 3.59 23.35
CA VAL A 582 7.08 2.69 22.18
C VAL A 582 7.80 3.40 21.05
N ARG A 583 7.63 4.73 20.97
CA ARG A 583 8.11 5.57 19.89
C ARG A 583 9.64 5.56 19.81
N PRO A 584 10.22 5.39 18.61
CA PRO A 584 11.64 5.61 18.38
C PRO A 584 12.08 7.04 18.74
N SER A 585 13.37 7.24 19.02
CA SER A 585 13.92 8.56 19.35
C SER A 585 13.73 9.56 18.22
N ALA A 586 13.70 10.85 18.54
CA ALA A 586 13.62 11.92 17.54
C ALA A 586 14.83 11.89 16.59
N ALA A 587 16.02 11.58 17.13
CA ALA A 587 17.25 11.46 16.36
C ALA A 587 17.14 10.31 15.32
N TRP A 588 16.59 9.15 15.71
CA TRP A 588 16.32 8.05 14.79
C TRP A 588 15.37 8.48 13.66
N LEU A 589 14.27 9.15 14.01
CA LEU A 589 13.28 9.61 13.03
C LEU A 589 13.89 10.58 12.01
N ASP A 590 14.67 11.55 12.47
CA ASP A 590 15.34 12.51 11.62
C ASP A 590 16.42 11.86 10.74
N SER A 591 17.14 10.87 11.27
CA SER A 591 18.08 10.06 10.51
C SER A 591 17.36 9.31 9.37
N ARG A 592 16.26 8.62 9.65
CA ARG A 592 15.51 7.85 8.63
C ARG A 592 14.85 8.74 7.57
N ARG A 593 14.36 9.93 7.96
CA ARG A 593 13.86 10.94 7.01
C ARG A 593 14.95 11.44 6.08
N ARG A 594 16.14 11.73 6.62
CA ARG A 594 17.30 12.14 5.79
C ARG A 594 17.72 11.04 4.83
N VAL A 595 17.88 9.81 5.32
CA VAL A 595 18.22 8.65 4.48
C VAL A 595 17.20 8.45 3.36
N LEU A 596 15.91 8.56 3.66
CA LEU A 596 14.87 8.43 2.63
C LEU A 596 14.92 9.57 1.61
N ALA A 597 15.15 10.81 2.05
CA ALA A 597 15.28 11.97 1.15
C ALA A 597 16.47 11.84 0.21
N GLU A 598 17.65 11.41 0.73
CA GLU A 598 18.86 11.20 -0.07
C GLU A 598 18.71 10.01 -1.05
N LEU A 599 18.07 8.90 -0.60
CA LEU A 599 17.73 7.82 -1.51
C LEU A 599 16.80 8.32 -2.62
N GLY A 600 15.82 9.17 -2.30
CA GLY A 600 14.93 9.78 -3.28
C GLY A 600 15.65 10.67 -4.31
N ALA A 601 16.75 11.30 -3.91
CA ALA A 601 17.59 12.07 -4.84
C ALA A 601 18.43 11.17 -5.77
N LEU A 602 18.79 9.96 -5.32
CA LEU A 602 19.55 8.99 -6.12
C LEU A 602 18.70 8.21 -7.13
N GLU A 603 17.43 7.98 -6.84
CA GLU A 603 16.54 7.09 -7.60
C GLU A 603 16.47 7.45 -9.09
N GLY A 604 16.28 8.74 -9.40
CA GLY A 604 16.22 9.23 -10.78
C GLY A 604 17.51 9.00 -11.56
N PRO A 605 18.66 9.54 -11.10
CA PRO A 605 19.95 9.31 -11.73
C PRO A 605 20.33 7.84 -11.90
N LEU A 606 20.06 6.99 -10.89
CA LEU A 606 20.32 5.54 -10.98
C LEU A 606 19.46 4.85 -12.06
N PHE A 607 18.19 5.21 -12.15
CA PHE A 607 17.29 4.67 -13.18
C PHE A 607 17.76 5.05 -14.58
N LEU A 608 18.03 6.34 -14.82
CA LEU A 608 18.46 6.84 -16.13
C LEU A 608 19.80 6.26 -16.56
N LEU A 609 20.73 6.11 -15.62
CA LEU A 609 22.02 5.50 -15.90
C LEU A 609 21.87 4.00 -16.21
N ALA A 610 21.01 3.26 -15.48
CA ALA A 610 20.75 1.85 -15.74
C ALA A 610 20.05 1.61 -17.10
N GLU A 611 19.20 2.54 -17.56
CA GLU A 611 18.60 2.48 -18.91
C GLU A 611 19.65 2.63 -20.02
N ARG A 612 20.68 3.49 -19.83
CA ARG A 612 21.76 3.74 -20.80
C ARG A 612 22.86 2.70 -20.80
N ALA A 613 23.31 2.29 -19.62
CA ALA A 613 24.44 1.39 -19.45
C ALA A 613 24.10 0.24 -18.49
N PRO A 614 23.29 -0.72 -18.93
CA PRO A 614 22.92 -1.87 -18.09
C PRO A 614 24.16 -2.69 -17.73
N GLY A 615 24.33 -2.99 -16.43
CA GLY A 615 25.45 -3.81 -15.95
C GLY A 615 26.80 -3.09 -15.81
N ASP A 616 26.84 -1.77 -15.86
CA ASP A 616 28.06 -0.98 -15.70
C ASP A 616 28.74 -1.28 -14.34
N ALA A 617 30.03 -1.65 -14.41
CA ALA A 617 30.82 -1.98 -13.23
C ALA A 617 30.99 -0.79 -12.28
N ALA A 618 31.08 0.44 -12.81
CA ALA A 618 31.24 1.64 -12.04
C ALA A 618 30.00 1.94 -11.15
N ILE A 619 28.80 1.60 -11.62
CA ILE A 619 27.57 1.73 -10.83
C ILE A 619 27.56 0.68 -9.70
N ARG A 620 27.93 -0.55 -10.01
CA ARG A 620 27.96 -1.65 -9.03
C ARG A 620 28.89 -1.32 -7.86
N THR A 621 30.09 -0.78 -8.15
CA THR A 621 31.05 -0.37 -7.13
C THR A 621 30.48 0.75 -6.25
N ARG A 622 29.77 1.72 -6.83
CA ARG A 622 29.17 2.82 -6.08
C ARG A 622 28.02 2.37 -5.18
N LEU A 623 27.18 1.47 -5.68
CA LEU A 623 26.09 0.91 -4.88
C LEU A 623 26.60 -0.05 -3.78
N ALA A 624 27.73 -0.73 -3.97
CA ALA A 624 28.38 -1.50 -2.91
C ALA A 624 28.78 -0.59 -1.73
N ARG A 625 29.31 0.61 -2.00
CA ARG A 625 29.60 1.61 -0.95
C ARG A 625 28.38 2.06 -0.16
N VAL A 626 27.19 2.12 -0.80
CA VAL A 626 25.93 2.41 -0.10
C VAL A 626 25.56 1.29 0.89
N ALA A 627 25.90 0.06 0.55
CA ALA A 627 25.66 -1.09 1.44
C ALA A 627 26.64 -1.12 2.64
N GLU A 628 27.90 -0.74 2.42
CA GLU A 628 28.93 -0.68 3.47
C GLU A 628 28.63 0.38 4.55
N LEU A 629 28.01 1.50 4.20
CA LEU A 629 27.53 2.52 5.15
C LEU A 629 26.50 1.99 6.17
N ARG A 630 26.09 0.75 6.05
CA ARG A 630 25.09 0.09 6.91
C ARG A 630 25.69 -0.64 8.10
N ASP A 631 26.92 -1.16 7.99
CA ASP A 631 27.50 -2.03 9.02
C ASP A 631 28.01 -1.26 10.24
N ASP A 632 28.31 0.03 10.09
CA ASP A 632 28.69 0.90 11.21
C ASP A 632 27.49 1.34 12.08
N GLU A 633 26.23 1.23 11.59
CA GLU A 633 25.03 1.59 12.36
C GLU A 633 24.39 0.42 13.15
N ALA A 634 24.83 -0.83 12.91
CA ALA A 634 24.20 -2.02 13.49
C ALA A 634 24.85 -2.52 14.79
N THR A 635 25.84 -1.81 15.34
CA THR A 635 26.63 -2.30 16.48
C THR A 635 26.64 -1.39 17.70
N PRO A 636 25.47 -1.10 18.35
CA PRO A 636 25.53 -0.83 19.78
C PRO A 636 24.72 -1.82 20.66
N ALA A 637 23.97 -2.76 20.11
CA ALA A 637 23.10 -3.63 20.94
C ALA A 637 23.69 -5.03 21.23
N ALA A 638 24.86 -5.37 20.70
CA ALA A 638 25.49 -6.68 20.91
C ALA A 638 26.63 -6.67 21.95
N HIS A 639 26.99 -5.52 22.55
CA HIS A 639 28.08 -5.43 23.52
C HIS A 639 27.63 -5.70 24.96
N ASP A 640 26.36 -5.46 25.32
CA ASP A 640 25.87 -5.68 26.69
C ASP A 640 25.50 -7.12 27.04
N ALA A 641 25.56 -8.05 26.07
CA ALA A 641 25.24 -9.47 26.32
C ALA A 641 26.47 -10.39 26.41
N ARG A 642 27.70 -9.84 26.40
CA ARG A 642 28.94 -10.64 26.44
C ARG A 642 29.81 -10.43 27.67
N GLU A 643 29.41 -9.64 28.65
CA GLU A 643 30.18 -9.36 29.85
C GLU A 643 29.83 -10.22 31.08
N GLU A 644 28.91 -11.20 30.93
CA GLU A 644 28.55 -12.11 32.06
C GLU A 644 28.88 -13.60 31.82
N ALA A 645 29.91 -13.94 31.06
CA ALA A 645 30.38 -15.32 31.05
C ALA A 645 31.89 -15.39 30.83
N SER A 646 32.63 -15.17 31.90
CA SER A 646 33.97 -15.80 32.05
C SER A 646 33.87 -16.99 32.99
N PRO A 647 34.48 -18.12 32.64
CA PRO A 647 35.45 -18.68 33.54
C PRO A 647 36.77 -19.18 32.88
N THR A 648 37.85 -18.79 33.55
CA THR A 648 39.08 -19.54 33.90
C THR A 648 39.81 -20.42 32.89
N ALA A 649 41.06 -20.06 32.82
CA ALA A 649 42.24 -20.68 32.24
C ALA A 649 42.42 -22.21 32.42
N ALA A 650 43.03 -22.83 31.43
CA ALA A 650 44.20 -23.67 31.57
C ALA A 650 44.76 -24.19 30.23
N ASP A 651 46.09 -24.07 30.08
CA ASP A 651 47.05 -24.92 29.36
C ASP A 651 47.19 -24.90 27.84
N ALA A 652 48.31 -24.25 27.46
CA ALA A 652 49.06 -24.53 26.23
C ALA A 652 49.82 -25.90 26.32
N PRO A 653 50.32 -26.48 25.19
CA PRO A 653 51.64 -26.09 24.72
C PRO A 653 51.87 -26.06 23.18
N SER A 654 52.89 -25.31 22.89
CA SER A 654 53.75 -25.11 21.73
C SER A 654 54.14 -26.33 20.88
N SER A 655 54.25 -26.13 19.53
CA SER A 655 55.42 -26.61 18.74
C SER A 655 55.43 -25.98 17.34
N SER A 656 56.34 -25.05 17.11
CA SER A 656 57.53 -25.08 16.26
C SER A 656 57.35 -25.34 14.73
N GLN A 657 57.77 -24.33 14.01
CA GLN A 657 58.22 -24.23 12.63
C GLN A 657 59.20 -25.36 12.16
N PRO A 658 59.52 -25.52 10.85
CA PRO A 658 60.37 -24.56 10.17
C PRO A 658 60.07 -24.29 8.68
N ALA A 659 60.68 -23.19 8.22
CA ALA A 659 60.80 -22.71 6.87
C ALA A 659 61.91 -23.41 6.04
N ALA A 660 61.84 -23.31 4.72
CA ALA A 660 62.85 -22.89 3.76
C ALA A 660 62.84 -23.73 2.47
N PRO A 661 63.59 -23.39 1.42
CA PRO A 661 63.86 -22.13 0.77
C PRO A 661 63.60 -22.16 -0.78
N PRO A 662 63.95 -21.14 -1.55
CA PRO A 662 63.61 -21.01 -2.97
C PRO A 662 64.70 -21.53 -3.89
N VAL A 663 64.36 -21.89 -5.15
CA VAL A 663 65.32 -22.10 -6.26
C VAL A 663 64.75 -21.45 -7.55
N PRO A 664 65.63 -20.89 -8.38
CA PRO A 664 65.25 -19.88 -9.36
C PRO A 664 65.27 -20.37 -10.83
N ASN A 665 64.75 -19.49 -11.69
CA ASN A 665 65.00 -19.30 -13.12
C ASN A 665 64.45 -20.26 -14.18
N ALA A 666 63.65 -19.71 -15.07
CA ALA A 666 64.07 -19.55 -16.47
C ALA A 666 63.13 -18.63 -17.22
N GLU A 667 63.75 -17.67 -17.86
CA GLU A 667 63.18 -16.71 -18.81
C GLU A 667 62.42 -17.40 -19.94
N ARG A 668 61.17 -16.96 -20.13
CA ARG A 668 60.50 -16.96 -21.43
C ARG A 668 59.57 -15.78 -21.50
N ALA A 669 59.90 -14.83 -22.36
CA ALA A 669 59.05 -13.72 -22.71
C ALA A 669 57.68 -14.23 -23.19
N PRO A 670 56.56 -13.76 -22.65
CA PRO A 670 55.28 -14.05 -23.23
C PRO A 670 54.95 -13.05 -24.33
N ALA A 671 54.49 -13.60 -25.43
CA ALA A 671 53.89 -12.87 -26.53
C ALA A 671 52.72 -12.00 -26.02
N SER A 672 52.66 -10.78 -26.54
CA SER A 672 51.58 -9.84 -26.28
C SER A 672 50.20 -10.47 -26.53
N PRO A 673 49.24 -10.36 -25.61
CA PRO A 673 47.90 -10.81 -25.88
C PRO A 673 47.25 -9.92 -26.94
N PRO A 674 46.38 -10.46 -27.80
CA PRO A 674 45.68 -9.66 -28.81
C PRO A 674 44.71 -8.69 -28.16
N GLY A 675 44.83 -7.45 -28.60
CA GLY A 675 43.92 -6.32 -28.47
C GLY A 675 42.91 -6.32 -27.31
N SER A 676 43.19 -5.52 -26.27
CA SER A 676 42.14 -5.01 -25.41
C SER A 676 41.05 -4.37 -26.29
N PRO A 677 39.78 -4.65 -26.06
CA PRO A 677 38.74 -3.94 -26.78
C PRO A 677 38.94 -2.44 -26.55
N ALA A 678 39.02 -1.68 -27.64
CA ALA A 678 39.17 -0.24 -27.63
C ALA A 678 38.13 0.34 -26.66
N ALA A 679 38.57 1.14 -25.68
CA ALA A 679 37.69 1.83 -24.78
C ALA A 679 36.66 2.58 -25.61
N ALA A 680 35.39 2.31 -25.37
CA ALA A 680 34.32 3.06 -26.01
C ALA A 680 34.54 4.55 -25.76
N PRO A 681 34.24 5.43 -26.75
CA PRO A 681 34.43 6.86 -26.57
C PRO A 681 33.71 7.35 -25.31
N PRO A 682 34.31 8.31 -24.57
CA PRO A 682 33.70 8.82 -23.35
C PRO A 682 32.32 9.36 -23.64
N ASP A 683 31.28 8.79 -22.98
CA ASP A 683 29.91 9.29 -23.05
C ASP A 683 29.75 10.40 -21.99
N PRO A 684 29.74 11.68 -22.37
CA PRO A 684 29.64 12.79 -21.42
C PRO A 684 28.34 12.77 -20.61
N ALA A 685 27.30 12.13 -21.13
CA ALA A 685 26.02 11.97 -20.45
C ALA A 685 26.13 10.95 -19.28
N ARG A 686 26.82 9.83 -19.53
CA ARG A 686 27.13 8.80 -18.53
C ARG A 686 27.98 9.38 -17.40
N ASP A 687 29.02 10.11 -17.73
CA ASP A 687 29.96 10.70 -16.76
C ASP A 687 29.26 11.77 -15.90
N ALA A 688 28.37 12.58 -16.49
CA ALA A 688 27.57 13.56 -15.74
C ALA A 688 26.62 12.90 -14.73
N LEU A 689 25.96 11.79 -15.09
CA LEU A 689 25.12 11.02 -14.17
C LEU A 689 25.93 10.34 -13.07
N LEU A 690 27.12 9.81 -13.38
CA LEU A 690 28.02 9.22 -12.40
C LEU A 690 28.53 10.26 -11.38
N ASN A 691 28.90 11.46 -11.83
CA ASN A 691 29.31 12.56 -10.98
C ASN A 691 28.18 13.02 -10.04
N LEU A 692 26.94 13.07 -10.55
CA LEU A 692 25.77 13.39 -9.74
C LEU A 692 25.52 12.34 -8.66
N ILE A 693 25.65 11.06 -9.02
CA ILE A 693 25.52 9.95 -8.08
C ILE A 693 26.61 10.01 -7.01
N ASP A 694 27.88 10.28 -7.38
CA ASP A 694 28.99 10.40 -6.43
C ASP A 694 28.76 11.57 -5.45
N ALA A 695 28.29 12.72 -5.94
CA ALA A 695 27.95 13.87 -5.09
C ALA A 695 26.82 13.53 -4.08
N ARG A 696 25.80 12.78 -4.51
CA ARG A 696 24.70 12.35 -3.63
C ARG A 696 25.14 11.30 -2.62
N LEU A 697 25.99 10.34 -3.03
CA LEU A 697 26.58 9.35 -2.10
C LEU A 697 27.47 10.00 -1.04
N ALA A 698 28.25 11.01 -1.41
CA ALA A 698 29.04 11.79 -0.46
C ALA A 698 28.14 12.50 0.56
N ALA A 699 27.04 13.10 0.12
CA ALA A 699 26.07 13.76 1.00
C ALA A 699 25.41 12.77 1.98
N ILE A 700 25.09 11.53 1.54
CA ILE A 700 24.57 10.47 2.42
C ILE A 700 25.61 10.10 3.49
N ALA A 701 26.85 9.90 3.09
CA ALA A 701 27.94 9.55 4.01
C ALA A 701 28.20 10.67 5.04
N ASP A 702 28.13 11.94 4.63
CA ASP A 702 28.27 13.09 5.53
C ASP A 702 27.10 13.19 6.51
N ALA A 703 25.88 12.96 6.05
CA ALA A 703 24.70 12.96 6.90
C ALA A 703 24.75 11.84 7.96
N ALA A 704 25.23 10.66 7.60
CA ALA A 704 25.45 9.54 8.52
C ALA A 704 26.49 9.89 9.59
N ARG A 705 27.64 10.45 9.19
CA ARG A 705 28.71 10.88 10.13
C ARG A 705 28.25 11.96 11.12
N GLN A 706 27.44 12.92 10.68
CA GLN A 706 26.88 13.95 11.55
C GLN A 706 25.86 13.40 12.56
N ALA A 707 25.15 12.33 12.22
CA ALA A 707 24.23 11.67 13.12
C ALA A 707 24.97 10.97 14.26
N THR A 708 26.02 10.18 13.94
CA THR A 708 26.85 9.48 14.94
C THR A 708 27.61 10.44 15.86
N SER A 709 28.10 11.55 15.35
CA SER A 709 28.79 12.56 16.19
C SER A 709 27.85 13.25 17.19
N LYS A 710 26.57 13.48 16.82
CA LYS A 710 25.56 14.06 17.72
C LYS A 710 25.09 13.08 18.78
N GLU A 711 25.00 11.80 18.48
CA GLU A 711 24.68 10.75 19.46
C GLU A 711 25.82 10.55 20.46
N SER A 712 27.08 10.56 19.99
CA SER A 712 28.25 10.49 20.88
C SER A 712 28.35 11.71 21.80
N ALA A 713 28.02 12.90 21.31
CA ALA A 713 28.02 14.12 22.13
C ALA A 713 26.87 14.15 23.16
N ALA A 714 25.74 13.49 22.89
CA ALA A 714 24.62 13.42 23.81
C ALA A 714 24.82 12.38 24.93
N HIS A 715 25.77 11.44 24.78
CA HIS A 715 26.12 10.41 25.76
C HIS A 715 27.43 10.70 26.50
N ALA A 716 28.06 11.85 26.29
CA ALA A 716 29.21 12.27 27.08
C ALA A 716 28.74 12.57 28.53
N PRO A 717 29.29 11.91 29.55
CA PRO A 717 28.92 12.18 30.94
C PRO A 717 29.31 13.61 31.33
N THR A 718 28.33 14.41 31.75
CA THR A 718 28.54 15.72 32.42
C THR A 718 29.03 15.56 33.81
#